data_0238732c9de2f155fbd914840b2fa103
#
_entry.id   0238732c9de2f155fbd914840b2fa103
#
_cell.length_a   1.000
_cell.length_b   1.000
_cell.length_c   1.000
_cell.angle_alpha   90.00
_cell.angle_beta   90.00
_cell.angle_gamma   90.00
#
_symmetry.space_group_name_H-M   'P 1'
#
loop_
_entity.id
_entity.type
_entity.pdbx_description
1 polymer ?
#
loop_
_entity_poly.entity_id
_entity_poly.type
_entity_poly.pdbx_seq_one_letter_code
_entity_poly.pdbx_strand_id
1 'polypeptide(L)'
;MPVRALLLCLLLSLIAPRAALAESAPFDLTGPTLQVRVTHAGVTLPIAEVPNLSAGDALQVRADLPPGQSARYLLVAAFLRGATNPPPPAWFHKAETWTAKGAAGLQITVPDGAQQVVLFLAPQTGGDFKTLVDAVRGRPGAFVRASQDLNQAALDRSRLDAFLAAVRKRDPGDPDRLKTVSPLLARSLTIKLNTDCFQRMPELQAACLSQGEDALVLSDGHSASIVDALTTGPASDLAFQLSATPAAGFGYASPYIAAVMDIARILDSFGTARYQYIPALATAGDDHLALLLNAPPSFHSPLSVLVTALPAVEPPQAPPLQPVDPNDAYCAERTDLVLPIEGAPLAYSTHYAHDMALTVKTADGGAVDLPVRADAESGGFVANTAGVDPARFGDAIDGELHGQWGFQPFNGPAFHLQNVRATPWRLADDDQGSLIVGRDDTVRLKGRDAACVASVSLAGPNGADRPVVWKVSAPDEVTVTLPLADAQPGALTLLVKQYGMKDPDAAALQAFAQAGKLDSFTLHAGDSAGVLKGSRLDEVASLSLAGVGFHAGALTTQGGDDALTLLADDPAAALGLHAGQTATAKIALRDGRNAKLKVAIAAARPQVALIGKTVEGGPPPSAVTVELAIPTKCRRAPA
;
A
#
# COMPACT_ATOMS: atom_id res chain seq x y z
N MET A 1 52.13 48.34 15.72
CA MET A 1 51.97 47.91 14.33
C MET A 1 51.46 46.47 14.10
N PRO A 2 51.03 45.70 15.13
CA PRO A 2 50.48 44.34 14.88
C PRO A 2 48.97 44.28 14.55
N VAL A 3 48.18 45.30 14.93
CA VAL A 3 46.72 45.27 14.78
C VAL A 3 46.27 45.45 13.32
N ARG A 4 47.01 46.17 12.48
CA ARG A 4 46.72 46.38 11.06
C ARG A 4 46.96 45.12 10.20
N ALA A 5 47.93 44.30 10.57
CA ALA A 5 48.20 43.02 9.88
C ALA A 5 47.11 41.98 10.16
N LEU A 6 46.55 41.96 11.38
CA LEU A 6 45.49 41.04 11.78
C LEU A 6 44.15 41.38 11.08
N LEU A 7 43.86 42.67 10.89
CA LEU A 7 42.65 43.11 10.18
C LEU A 7 42.73 42.80 8.67
N LEU A 8 43.94 42.85 8.05
CA LEU A 8 44.12 42.52 6.64
C LEU A 8 43.99 41.02 6.37
N CYS A 9 44.44 40.15 7.28
CA CYS A 9 44.26 38.71 7.21
C CYS A 9 42.80 38.30 7.41
N LEU A 10 42.04 39.01 8.28
CA LEU A 10 40.60 38.77 8.47
C LEU A 10 39.75 39.19 7.27
N LEU A 11 40.17 40.26 6.56
CA LEU A 11 39.48 40.71 5.34
C LEU A 11 39.80 39.82 4.10
N LEU A 12 40.98 39.20 4.05
CA LEU A 12 41.32 38.26 2.96
C LEU A 12 40.64 36.90 3.14
N SER A 13 40.30 36.49 4.36
CA SER A 13 39.51 35.24 4.60
C SER A 13 38.03 35.35 4.23
N LEU A 14 37.50 36.56 4.04
CA LEU A 14 36.13 36.82 3.59
C LEU A 14 35.98 36.81 2.05
N ILE A 15 37.09 36.74 1.29
CA ILE A 15 37.11 36.69 -0.20
C ILE A 15 37.53 35.28 -0.66
N ALA A 16 37.47 34.27 0.17
CA ALA A 16 37.54 32.90 -0.35
C ALA A 16 36.35 32.73 -1.32
N PRO A 17 36.59 32.42 -2.62
CA PRO A 17 35.49 32.06 -3.48
C PRO A 17 34.84 30.86 -2.82
N ARG A 18 33.61 31.04 -2.36
CA ARG A 18 32.73 29.90 -2.18
C ARG A 18 32.70 29.25 -3.54
N ALA A 19 33.41 28.14 -3.70
CA ALA A 19 33.09 27.21 -4.76
C ALA A 19 31.60 26.91 -4.52
N ALA A 20 30.75 27.60 -5.28
CA ALA A 20 29.40 27.18 -5.50
C ALA A 20 29.57 25.76 -6.04
N LEU A 21 29.36 24.75 -5.20
CA LEU A 21 29.01 23.45 -5.71
C LEU A 21 27.81 23.77 -6.60
N ALA A 22 28.02 23.70 -7.90
CA ALA A 22 26.95 23.80 -8.85
C ALA A 22 25.99 22.68 -8.46
N GLU A 23 24.93 23.05 -7.78
CA GLU A 23 23.77 22.20 -7.57
C GLU A 23 23.37 21.82 -9.00
N SER A 24 23.39 20.50 -9.31
CA SER A 24 23.04 20.05 -10.65
C SER A 24 21.63 20.57 -10.90
N ALA A 25 21.49 21.53 -11.84
CA ALA A 25 20.19 22.08 -12.13
C ALA A 25 19.24 20.95 -12.53
N PRO A 26 18.02 20.88 -11.99
CA PRO A 26 17.04 19.90 -12.41
C PRO A 26 16.81 20.04 -13.93
N PHE A 27 16.45 18.94 -14.61
CA PHE A 27 16.12 18.96 -16.04
C PHE A 27 14.73 19.60 -16.27
N ASP A 28 14.63 20.91 -16.06
CA ASP A 28 13.36 21.65 -16.13
C ASP A 28 13.25 22.58 -17.35
N LEU A 29 14.36 22.74 -18.09
CA LEU A 29 14.34 23.61 -19.25
C LEU A 29 13.83 22.86 -20.47
N THR A 30 12.74 23.37 -21.07
CA THR A 30 12.18 22.81 -22.30
C THR A 30 13.13 23.02 -23.48
N GLY A 31 13.58 21.95 -24.10
CA GLY A 31 14.35 21.90 -25.30
C GLY A 31 13.51 21.64 -26.57
N PRO A 32 14.14 21.34 -27.70
CA PRO A 32 13.45 20.93 -28.92
C PRO A 32 12.76 19.60 -28.75
N THR A 33 11.74 19.35 -29.60
CA THR A 33 11.04 18.07 -29.65
C THR A 33 11.55 17.23 -30.84
N LEU A 34 11.48 15.90 -30.66
CA LEU A 34 11.82 14.91 -31.67
C LEU A 34 10.61 14.01 -31.93
N GLN A 35 10.31 13.74 -33.20
CA GLN A 35 9.44 12.66 -33.59
C GLN A 35 10.31 11.43 -33.87
N VAL A 36 10.04 10.35 -33.14
CA VAL A 36 10.74 9.08 -33.33
C VAL A 36 9.72 7.97 -33.47
N ARG A 37 9.79 7.25 -34.60
CA ARG A 37 8.98 6.07 -34.87
C ARG A 37 9.89 4.88 -35.10
N VAL A 38 9.43 3.73 -34.63
CA VAL A 38 10.15 2.46 -34.77
C VAL A 38 9.28 1.50 -35.55
N THR A 39 9.85 0.87 -36.57
CA THR A 39 9.16 -0.20 -37.32
C THR A 39 9.90 -1.51 -37.06
N HIS A 40 9.19 -2.47 -36.48
CA HIS A 40 9.64 -3.84 -36.25
C HIS A 40 8.71 -4.83 -36.96
N ALA A 41 9.26 -5.73 -37.78
CA ALA A 41 8.48 -6.76 -38.50
C ALA A 41 7.23 -6.23 -39.26
N GLY A 42 7.30 -4.97 -39.76
CA GLY A 42 6.22 -4.32 -40.51
C GLY A 42 5.19 -3.57 -39.66
N VAL A 43 5.25 -3.65 -38.31
CA VAL A 43 4.45 -2.85 -37.39
C VAL A 43 5.22 -1.59 -37.01
N THR A 44 4.56 -0.43 -37.00
CA THR A 44 5.19 0.85 -36.62
C THR A 44 4.54 1.41 -35.37
N LEU A 45 5.37 1.66 -34.34
CA LEU A 45 4.97 2.28 -33.07
C LEU A 45 5.70 3.61 -32.86
N PRO A 46 5.11 4.58 -32.15
CA PRO A 46 5.85 5.69 -31.62
C PRO A 46 6.85 5.20 -30.56
N ILE A 47 7.98 5.89 -30.39
CA ILE A 47 9.02 5.50 -29.43
C ILE A 47 8.50 5.45 -27.99
N ALA A 48 7.45 6.20 -27.67
CA ALA A 48 6.80 6.22 -26.37
C ALA A 48 6.23 4.84 -25.95
N GLU A 49 5.96 3.98 -26.92
CA GLU A 49 5.44 2.62 -26.73
C GLU A 49 6.54 1.55 -26.84
N VAL A 50 7.81 1.94 -27.08
CA VAL A 50 8.91 1.00 -27.36
C VAL A 50 9.90 0.96 -26.19
N PRO A 51 9.87 -0.07 -25.34
CA PRO A 51 10.76 -0.19 -24.18
C PRO A 51 12.20 -0.49 -24.55
N ASN A 52 12.44 -1.20 -25.63
CA ASN A 52 13.74 -1.58 -26.15
C ASN A 52 13.72 -1.65 -27.68
N LEU A 53 14.88 -1.44 -28.29
CA LEU A 53 15.08 -1.62 -29.73
C LEU A 53 15.68 -3.00 -30.01
N SER A 54 15.49 -3.48 -31.23
CA SER A 54 16.08 -4.71 -31.73
C SER A 54 16.92 -4.47 -32.97
N ALA A 55 17.94 -5.30 -33.18
CA ALA A 55 18.69 -5.26 -34.44
C ALA A 55 17.75 -5.49 -35.63
N GLY A 56 17.88 -4.69 -36.68
CA GLY A 56 16.98 -4.72 -37.84
C GLY A 56 15.80 -3.76 -37.76
N ASP A 57 15.50 -3.16 -36.61
CA ASP A 57 14.45 -2.15 -36.49
C ASP A 57 14.74 -0.94 -37.40
N ALA A 58 13.71 -0.45 -38.08
CA ALA A 58 13.83 0.78 -38.84
C ALA A 58 13.38 1.98 -37.99
N LEU A 59 14.29 2.91 -37.77
CA LEU A 59 14.05 4.14 -37.03
C LEU A 59 13.83 5.31 -37.99
N GLN A 60 12.73 6.04 -37.76
CA GLN A 60 12.50 7.35 -38.37
C GLN A 60 12.65 8.42 -37.29
N VAL A 61 13.64 9.28 -37.39
CA VAL A 61 13.93 10.34 -36.42
C VAL A 61 13.85 11.69 -37.09
N ARG A 62 12.99 12.58 -36.64
CA ARG A 62 12.80 13.92 -37.14
C ARG A 62 12.81 14.93 -36.00
N ALA A 63 13.52 16.04 -36.18
CA ALA A 63 13.42 17.16 -35.26
C ALA A 63 12.17 17.97 -35.59
N ASP A 64 11.32 18.20 -34.59
CA ASP A 64 10.15 19.07 -34.69
C ASP A 64 10.52 20.43 -34.08
N LEU A 65 10.83 21.37 -34.94
CA LEU A 65 11.26 22.71 -34.54
C LEU A 65 10.08 23.66 -34.68
N PRO A 66 9.74 24.46 -33.65
CA PRO A 66 8.67 25.42 -33.73
C PRO A 66 8.80 26.36 -34.94
N PRO A 67 7.72 26.63 -35.67
CA PRO A 67 7.75 27.58 -36.79
C PRO A 67 8.16 28.97 -36.26
N GLY A 68 9.22 29.55 -36.86
CA GLY A 68 9.80 30.82 -36.44
C GLY A 68 11.08 30.73 -35.61
N GLN A 69 11.52 29.56 -35.18
CA GLN A 69 12.86 29.37 -34.65
C GLN A 69 13.89 29.51 -35.81
N SER A 70 14.80 30.47 -35.68
CA SER A 70 15.94 30.63 -36.60
C SER A 70 17.04 29.60 -36.33
N ALA A 71 16.95 28.82 -35.26
CA ALA A 71 17.93 27.82 -34.90
C ALA A 71 17.88 26.62 -35.87
N ARG A 72 19.00 26.35 -36.51
CA ARG A 72 19.20 25.23 -37.42
C ARG A 72 20.10 24.21 -36.76
N TYR A 73 19.69 22.94 -36.78
CA TYR A 73 20.42 21.86 -36.14
C TYR A 73 20.90 20.82 -37.14
N LEU A 74 22.10 20.33 -36.90
CA LEU A 74 22.58 19.08 -37.44
C LEU A 74 22.10 17.98 -36.51
N LEU A 75 21.17 17.17 -36.98
CA LEU A 75 20.70 15.94 -36.26
C LEU A 75 21.67 14.82 -36.62
N VAL A 76 22.25 14.18 -35.60
CA VAL A 76 23.16 13.04 -35.77
C VAL A 76 22.64 11.88 -34.92
N ALA A 77 22.53 10.69 -35.51
CA ALA A 77 22.32 9.46 -34.80
C ALA A 77 23.58 8.60 -34.83
N ALA A 78 24.00 8.11 -33.69
CA ALA A 78 25.14 7.22 -33.54
C ALA A 78 24.72 5.94 -32.83
N PHE A 79 25.00 4.80 -33.45
CA PHE A 79 24.89 3.50 -32.79
C PHE A 79 26.21 3.18 -32.09
N LEU A 80 26.10 2.63 -30.88
CA LEU A 80 27.23 2.30 -30.02
C LEU A 80 27.27 0.79 -29.74
N ARG A 81 28.50 0.25 -29.55
CA ARG A 81 28.72 -1.15 -29.22
C ARG A 81 29.76 -1.29 -28.11
N GLY A 82 29.35 -1.63 -26.92
CA GLY A 82 30.25 -1.90 -25.81
C GLY A 82 31.19 -0.74 -25.44
N ALA A 83 31.84 -0.90 -24.30
CA ALA A 83 32.69 0.15 -23.72
C ALA A 83 34.07 0.28 -24.40
N THR A 84 34.59 -0.76 -25.01
CA THR A 84 35.98 -0.81 -25.51
C THR A 84 36.11 -0.73 -27.04
N ASN A 85 35.03 -1.00 -27.77
CA ASN A 85 35.06 -1.10 -29.23
C ASN A 85 34.49 0.16 -29.88
N PRO A 86 35.30 0.97 -30.58
CA PRO A 86 34.79 2.14 -31.28
C PRO A 86 33.78 1.72 -32.36
N PRO A 87 32.62 2.41 -32.47
CA PRO A 87 31.61 2.09 -33.46
C PRO A 87 32.17 2.34 -34.88
N PRO A 88 31.76 1.54 -35.89
CA PRO A 88 32.16 1.78 -37.29
C PRO A 88 31.72 3.15 -37.76
N PRO A 89 32.46 3.83 -38.67
CA PRO A 89 32.03 5.11 -39.22
C PRO A 89 30.65 5.07 -39.89
N ALA A 90 30.26 3.93 -40.46
CA ALA A 90 28.96 3.75 -41.11
C ALA A 90 27.78 3.74 -40.13
N TRP A 91 28.02 3.67 -38.82
CA TRP A 91 27.00 3.71 -37.78
C TRP A 91 26.61 5.14 -37.35
N PHE A 92 27.19 6.14 -37.99
CA PHE A 92 26.89 7.55 -37.79
C PHE A 92 26.09 8.09 -38.97
N HIS A 93 24.89 8.56 -38.67
CA HIS A 93 23.96 9.12 -39.65
C HIS A 93 23.69 10.58 -39.34
N LYS A 94 23.55 11.42 -40.36
CA LYS A 94 23.27 12.84 -40.17
C LYS A 94 22.12 13.33 -41.04
N ALA A 95 21.37 14.29 -40.53
CA ALA A 95 20.42 15.09 -41.31
C ALA A 95 20.62 16.57 -40.98
N GLU A 96 20.69 17.38 -42.00
CA GLU A 96 20.79 18.84 -41.90
C GLU A 96 19.38 19.41 -41.96
N THR A 97 18.79 19.77 -40.81
CA THR A 97 17.35 20.13 -40.69
C THR A 97 16.96 21.34 -41.54
N TRP A 98 17.91 22.12 -42.00
CA TRP A 98 17.72 23.29 -42.88
C TRP A 98 17.64 22.96 -44.37
N THR A 99 17.88 21.71 -44.77
CA THR A 99 17.76 21.25 -46.16
C THR A 99 16.42 20.54 -46.35
N ALA A 100 15.84 20.58 -47.55
CA ALA A 100 14.59 19.89 -47.85
C ALA A 100 14.69 18.38 -47.57
N LYS A 101 15.84 17.76 -47.87
CA LYS A 101 16.09 16.34 -47.57
C LYS A 101 16.24 16.09 -46.06
N GLY A 102 16.97 16.97 -45.36
CA GLY A 102 17.20 16.81 -43.92
C GLY A 102 15.99 17.15 -43.07
N ALA A 103 15.06 17.97 -43.56
CA ALA A 103 13.78 18.23 -42.89
C ALA A 103 12.89 16.99 -42.81
N ALA A 104 13.04 16.02 -43.71
CA ALA A 104 12.37 14.71 -43.64
C ALA A 104 12.91 13.82 -42.49
N GLY A 105 14.06 14.21 -41.91
CA GLY A 105 14.72 13.49 -40.82
C GLY A 105 15.61 12.33 -41.28
N LEU A 106 15.97 11.48 -40.34
CA LEU A 106 16.78 10.28 -40.56
C LEU A 106 15.85 9.07 -40.75
N GLN A 107 16.17 8.22 -41.72
CA GLN A 107 15.67 6.87 -41.87
C GLN A 107 16.86 5.94 -41.80
N ILE A 108 16.95 5.18 -40.72
CA ILE A 108 18.12 4.35 -40.40
C ILE A 108 17.65 3.00 -39.84
N THR A 109 18.48 1.99 -40.05
CA THR A 109 18.23 0.65 -39.52
C THR A 109 19.20 0.39 -38.37
N VAL A 110 18.71 -0.16 -37.26
CA VAL A 110 19.53 -0.58 -36.14
C VAL A 110 20.48 -1.67 -36.58
N PRO A 111 21.79 -1.44 -36.56
CA PRO A 111 22.75 -2.42 -37.06
C PRO A 111 22.90 -3.58 -36.07
N ASP A 112 23.27 -4.73 -36.61
CA ASP A 112 23.59 -5.90 -35.81
C ASP A 112 24.79 -5.63 -34.89
N GLY A 113 24.67 -6.00 -33.61
CA GLY A 113 25.65 -5.77 -32.57
C GLY A 113 25.66 -4.34 -31.98
N ALA A 114 24.72 -3.48 -32.35
CA ALA A 114 24.46 -2.24 -31.61
C ALA A 114 23.87 -2.55 -30.23
N GLN A 115 24.22 -1.74 -29.22
CA GLN A 115 23.72 -1.85 -27.85
C GLN A 115 22.99 -0.57 -27.38
N GLN A 116 23.38 0.59 -27.96
CA GLN A 116 22.80 1.87 -27.59
C GLN A 116 22.65 2.76 -28.84
N VAL A 117 21.69 3.68 -28.77
CA VAL A 117 21.47 4.72 -29.77
C VAL A 117 21.52 6.08 -29.09
N VAL A 118 22.41 6.94 -29.55
CA VAL A 118 22.56 8.33 -29.06
C VAL A 118 22.22 9.31 -30.19
N LEU A 119 21.41 10.29 -29.85
CA LEU A 119 21.08 11.39 -30.75
C LEU A 119 21.80 12.67 -30.32
N PHE A 120 22.36 13.38 -31.29
CA PHE A 120 22.97 14.67 -31.08
C PHE A 120 22.23 15.72 -31.91
N LEU A 121 21.95 16.86 -31.28
CA LEU A 121 21.48 18.06 -31.98
C LEU A 121 22.55 19.15 -31.83
N ALA A 122 23.31 19.38 -32.89
CA ALA A 122 24.36 20.39 -32.93
C ALA A 122 23.90 21.63 -33.74
N PRO A 123 24.13 22.86 -33.25
CA PRO A 123 23.79 24.06 -34.04
C PRO A 123 24.58 24.16 -35.35
N GLN A 124 23.95 24.66 -36.41
CA GLN A 124 24.56 24.81 -37.75
C GLN A 124 25.86 25.61 -37.73
N THR A 125 26.00 26.57 -36.83
CA THR A 125 27.10 27.56 -36.82
C THR A 125 28.47 26.99 -36.45
N GLY A 126 28.69 25.67 -36.56
CA GLY A 126 30.02 25.10 -36.33
C GLY A 126 30.08 23.65 -35.95
N GLY A 127 28.97 22.94 -35.97
CA GLY A 127 28.94 21.49 -35.72
C GLY A 127 29.58 20.73 -36.88
N ASP A 128 30.87 20.46 -36.81
CA ASP A 128 31.52 19.57 -37.75
C ASP A 128 31.16 18.11 -37.40
N PHE A 129 30.44 17.45 -38.30
CA PHE A 129 30.06 16.04 -38.15
C PHE A 129 31.26 15.14 -37.83
N LYS A 130 32.42 15.43 -38.48
CA LYS A 130 33.65 14.68 -38.23
C LYS A 130 34.12 14.79 -36.79
N THR A 131 34.05 15.98 -36.20
CA THR A 131 34.42 16.20 -34.78
C THR A 131 33.56 15.41 -33.83
N LEU A 132 32.22 15.31 -34.06
CA LEU A 132 31.32 14.47 -33.27
C LEU A 132 31.67 12.99 -33.42
N VAL A 133 31.91 12.52 -34.63
CA VAL A 133 32.32 11.13 -34.90
C VAL A 133 33.62 10.80 -34.17
N ASP A 134 34.63 11.67 -34.29
CA ASP A 134 35.94 11.48 -33.67
C ASP A 134 35.84 11.48 -32.14
N ALA A 135 35.01 12.33 -31.54
CA ALA A 135 34.76 12.37 -30.09
C ALA A 135 34.13 11.05 -29.57
N VAL A 136 33.08 10.57 -30.23
CA VAL A 136 32.42 9.31 -29.86
C VAL A 136 33.35 8.11 -30.05
N ARG A 137 34.03 8.02 -31.16
CA ARG A 137 34.98 6.93 -31.47
C ARG A 137 36.22 6.95 -30.60
N GLY A 138 36.66 8.13 -30.14
CA GLY A 138 37.79 8.28 -29.24
C GLY A 138 37.52 7.80 -27.80
N ARG A 139 36.27 7.85 -27.36
CA ARG A 139 35.87 7.45 -25.99
C ARG A 139 34.52 6.71 -25.97
N PRO A 140 34.39 5.58 -26.66
CA PRO A 140 33.09 4.91 -26.86
C PRO A 140 32.44 4.50 -25.55
N GLY A 141 33.22 4.01 -24.58
CA GLY A 141 32.69 3.56 -23.29
C GLY A 141 32.03 4.66 -22.46
N ALA A 142 32.56 5.88 -22.55
CA ALA A 142 31.94 6.99 -21.83
C ALA A 142 30.58 7.40 -22.46
N PHE A 143 30.46 7.34 -23.80
CA PHE A 143 29.18 7.60 -24.47
C PHE A 143 28.19 6.46 -24.26
N VAL A 144 28.62 5.20 -24.20
CA VAL A 144 27.76 4.07 -23.85
C VAL A 144 27.21 4.29 -22.45
N ARG A 145 28.05 4.61 -21.48
CA ARG A 145 27.60 4.86 -20.09
C ARG A 145 26.64 6.06 -20.02
N ALA A 146 27.04 7.21 -20.61
CA ALA A 146 26.17 8.40 -20.61
C ALA A 146 24.80 8.12 -21.24
N SER A 147 24.73 7.31 -22.31
CA SER A 147 23.45 6.97 -22.95
C SER A 147 22.60 6.05 -22.10
N GLN A 148 23.20 5.10 -21.40
CA GLN A 148 22.48 4.24 -20.44
C GLN A 148 21.91 5.06 -19.28
N ASP A 149 22.75 5.91 -18.68
CA ASP A 149 22.35 6.78 -17.58
C ASP A 149 21.26 7.79 -18.04
N LEU A 150 21.35 8.34 -19.25
CA LEU A 150 20.32 9.22 -19.83
C LEU A 150 18.98 8.49 -20.02
N ASN A 151 19.00 7.27 -20.54
CA ASN A 151 17.79 6.48 -20.71
C ASN A 151 17.18 6.14 -19.35
N GLN A 152 17.98 5.67 -18.39
CA GLN A 152 17.50 5.35 -17.05
C GLN A 152 16.93 6.59 -16.34
N ALA A 153 17.63 7.73 -16.40
CA ALA A 153 17.15 8.97 -15.80
C ALA A 153 15.83 9.45 -16.45
N ALA A 154 15.65 9.24 -17.75
CA ALA A 154 14.39 9.55 -18.43
C ALA A 154 13.22 8.68 -17.94
N LEU A 155 13.46 7.38 -17.72
CA LEU A 155 12.46 6.45 -17.16
C LEU A 155 12.14 6.79 -15.70
N ASP A 156 13.14 7.10 -14.89
CA ASP A 156 12.96 7.53 -13.51
C ASP A 156 12.20 8.86 -13.42
N ARG A 157 12.49 9.79 -14.34
CA ARG A 157 11.75 11.05 -14.44
C ARG A 157 10.28 10.82 -14.80
N SER A 158 9.96 9.88 -15.69
CA SER A 158 8.56 9.57 -16.02
C SER A 158 7.77 9.08 -14.80
N ARG A 159 8.39 8.27 -13.94
CA ARG A 159 7.79 7.79 -12.68
C ARG A 159 7.56 8.93 -11.69
N LEU A 160 8.56 9.81 -11.56
CA LEU A 160 8.47 10.99 -10.71
C LEU A 160 7.38 11.95 -11.18
N ASP A 161 7.34 12.26 -12.47
CA ASP A 161 6.34 13.16 -13.04
C ASP A 161 4.90 12.61 -12.87
N ALA A 162 4.70 11.30 -13.06
CA ALA A 162 3.42 10.64 -12.82
C ALA A 162 2.98 10.77 -11.34
N PHE A 163 3.92 10.57 -10.40
CA PHE A 163 3.66 10.75 -8.97
C PHE A 163 3.29 12.21 -8.63
N LEU A 164 4.10 13.16 -9.09
CA LEU A 164 3.89 14.58 -8.80
C LEU A 164 2.60 15.10 -9.42
N ALA A 165 2.24 14.67 -10.63
CA ALA A 165 0.98 15.02 -11.27
C ALA A 165 -0.22 14.55 -10.45
N ALA A 166 -0.20 13.31 -9.96
CA ALA A 166 -1.26 12.74 -9.14
C ALA A 166 -1.36 13.41 -7.75
N VAL A 167 -0.22 13.71 -7.09
CA VAL A 167 -0.18 14.38 -5.78
C VAL A 167 -0.67 15.84 -5.89
N ARG A 168 -0.36 16.55 -6.98
CA ARG A 168 -0.81 17.93 -7.21
C ARG A 168 -2.29 18.05 -7.59
N LYS A 169 -2.92 16.97 -8.00
CA LYS A 169 -4.36 16.93 -8.31
C LYS A 169 -5.18 17.15 -7.03
N ARG A 170 -5.92 18.25 -6.98
CA ARG A 170 -6.80 18.58 -5.85
C ARG A 170 -8.19 18.01 -6.06
N ASP A 171 -8.74 17.44 -5.01
CA ASP A 171 -10.15 17.08 -4.91
C ASP A 171 -10.76 17.80 -3.71
N PRO A 172 -11.53 18.89 -3.93
CA PRO A 172 -12.17 19.62 -2.83
C PRO A 172 -13.22 18.79 -2.08
N GLY A 173 -13.74 17.72 -2.69
CA GLY A 173 -14.74 16.82 -2.09
C GLY A 173 -14.11 15.76 -1.17
N ASP A 174 -12.80 15.52 -1.30
CA ASP A 174 -12.08 14.53 -0.49
C ASP A 174 -10.78 15.13 0.08
N PRO A 175 -10.84 15.76 1.25
CA PRO A 175 -9.66 16.35 1.89
C PRO A 175 -8.63 15.29 2.33
N ASP A 176 -9.03 14.05 2.54
CA ASP A 176 -8.17 12.95 2.96
C ASP A 176 -7.63 12.09 1.79
N ARG A 177 -7.96 12.43 0.54
CA ARG A 177 -7.56 11.72 -0.67
C ARG A 177 -6.07 11.34 -0.68
N LEU A 178 -5.18 12.26 -0.30
CA LEU A 178 -3.74 12.00 -0.33
C LEU A 178 -3.32 10.89 0.64
N LYS A 179 -4.00 10.71 1.76
CA LYS A 179 -3.72 9.60 2.71
C LYS A 179 -4.05 8.24 2.09
N THR A 180 -5.05 8.19 1.21
CA THR A 180 -5.52 6.96 0.57
C THR A 180 -4.72 6.66 -0.71
N VAL A 181 -4.52 7.68 -1.56
CA VAL A 181 -3.94 7.52 -2.90
C VAL A 181 -2.41 7.48 -2.88
N SER A 182 -1.74 8.26 -1.99
CA SER A 182 -0.27 8.32 -2.02
C SER A 182 0.43 7.00 -1.70
N PRO A 183 -0.06 6.13 -0.80
CA PRO A 183 0.54 4.80 -0.61
C PRO A 183 0.41 3.91 -1.85
N LEU A 184 -0.71 4.00 -2.59
CA LEU A 184 -0.93 3.28 -3.84
C LEU A 184 0.04 3.76 -4.92
N LEU A 185 0.15 5.09 -5.11
CA LEU A 185 1.10 5.71 -6.02
C LEU A 185 2.54 5.32 -5.71
N ALA A 186 2.93 5.37 -4.43
CA ALA A 186 4.28 5.03 -3.99
C ALA A 186 4.63 3.57 -4.33
N ARG A 187 3.70 2.64 -4.14
CA ARG A 187 3.87 1.23 -4.51
C ARG A 187 3.94 1.07 -6.03
N SER A 188 2.96 1.57 -6.78
CA SER A 188 2.87 1.37 -8.23
C SER A 188 4.04 2.00 -8.99
N LEU A 189 4.52 3.15 -8.54
CA LEU A 189 5.60 3.90 -9.20
C LEU A 189 6.98 3.69 -8.56
N THR A 190 7.05 2.90 -7.48
CA THR A 190 8.29 2.68 -6.70
C THR A 190 8.91 4.00 -6.25
N ILE A 191 8.12 4.80 -5.53
CA ILE A 191 8.47 6.12 -5.01
C ILE A 191 8.58 6.06 -3.48
N LYS A 192 9.57 6.78 -2.92
CA LYS A 192 9.73 6.92 -1.47
C LYS A 192 8.66 7.85 -0.90
N LEU A 193 7.83 7.32 0.00
CA LEU A 193 6.75 8.08 0.63
C LEU A 193 7.18 8.60 2.00
N ASN A 194 7.03 9.90 2.23
CA ASN A 194 7.17 10.50 3.55
C ASN A 194 5.81 10.54 4.26
N THR A 195 5.53 9.55 5.11
CA THR A 195 4.25 9.43 5.84
C THR A 195 4.02 10.53 6.87
N ASP A 196 5.07 11.23 7.34
CA ASP A 196 4.93 12.35 8.28
C ASP A 196 4.18 13.55 7.67
N CYS A 197 4.15 13.61 6.33
CA CYS A 197 3.38 14.63 5.62
C CYS A 197 1.88 14.56 5.91
N PHE A 198 1.35 13.39 6.24
CA PHE A 198 -0.08 13.21 6.56
C PHE A 198 -0.48 13.79 7.92
N GLN A 199 0.49 14.12 8.77
CA GLN A 199 0.24 14.84 10.04
C GLN A 199 0.04 16.35 9.82
N ARG A 200 0.34 16.86 8.62
CA ARG A 200 0.15 18.27 8.27
C ARG A 200 -1.30 18.55 7.85
N MET A 201 -1.67 19.83 7.87
CA MET A 201 -2.96 20.25 7.34
C MET A 201 -3.10 19.83 5.86
N PRO A 202 -4.31 19.46 5.39
CA PRO A 202 -4.53 18.92 4.04
C PRO A 202 -3.92 19.78 2.92
N GLU A 203 -3.98 21.11 3.06
CA GLU A 203 -3.48 22.07 2.07
C GLU A 203 -1.94 22.03 1.92
N LEU A 204 -1.23 21.53 2.94
CA LEU A 204 0.24 21.45 2.99
C LEU A 204 0.77 20.06 2.67
N GLN A 205 -0.09 19.04 2.61
CA GLN A 205 0.34 17.66 2.39
C GLN A 205 0.98 17.45 1.02
N ALA A 206 0.39 17.97 -0.04
CA ALA A 206 0.92 17.87 -1.39
C ALA A 206 2.32 18.50 -1.50
N ALA A 207 2.50 19.72 -0.98
CA ALA A 207 3.79 20.39 -0.98
C ALA A 207 4.86 19.63 -0.16
N CYS A 208 4.45 18.99 0.96
CA CYS A 208 5.33 18.16 1.76
C CYS A 208 5.74 16.88 1.03
N LEU A 209 4.80 16.19 0.37
CA LEU A 209 5.03 14.94 -0.35
C LEU A 209 5.93 15.13 -1.59
N SER A 210 5.92 16.32 -2.19
CA SER A 210 6.79 16.68 -3.33
C SER A 210 8.12 17.32 -2.91
N GLN A 211 8.38 17.47 -1.62
CA GLN A 211 9.62 18.06 -1.14
C GLN A 211 10.81 17.14 -1.41
N GLY A 212 11.86 17.68 -2.05
CA GLY A 212 13.06 16.89 -2.43
C GLY A 212 12.74 15.86 -3.50
N GLU A 213 11.97 16.26 -4.50
CA GLU A 213 11.40 15.39 -5.55
C GLU A 213 12.42 14.48 -6.22
N ASP A 214 13.63 14.95 -6.50
CA ASP A 214 14.68 14.14 -7.11
C ASP A 214 15.14 12.96 -6.24
N ALA A 215 14.95 13.06 -4.93
CA ALA A 215 15.33 12.00 -3.98
C ALA A 215 14.20 10.98 -3.72
N LEU A 216 13.02 11.16 -4.32
CA LEU A 216 11.87 10.30 -4.08
C LEU A 216 11.94 8.98 -4.86
N VAL A 217 12.66 8.94 -5.98
CA VAL A 217 12.73 7.76 -6.85
C VAL A 217 13.56 6.66 -6.20
N LEU A 218 12.99 5.48 -6.08
CA LEU A 218 13.67 4.27 -5.59
C LEU A 218 14.05 3.36 -6.77
N SER A 219 15.08 2.54 -6.57
CA SER A 219 15.40 1.47 -7.52
C SER A 219 14.23 0.49 -7.62
N ASP A 220 13.82 0.16 -8.82
CA ASP A 220 12.76 -0.83 -9.07
C ASP A 220 13.29 -2.28 -9.07
N GLY A 221 14.60 -2.46 -8.89
CA GLY A 221 15.27 -3.75 -8.86
C GLY A 221 15.28 -4.52 -10.19
N HIS A 222 14.60 -4.01 -11.22
CA HIS A 222 14.41 -4.67 -12.51
C HIS A 222 14.99 -3.84 -13.67
N SER A 223 15.07 -2.52 -13.51
CA SER A 223 15.82 -1.62 -14.39
C SER A 223 17.31 -1.57 -14.01
N ALA A 224 17.80 -2.56 -13.27
CA ALA A 224 19.22 -2.77 -13.09
C ALA A 224 19.83 -2.96 -14.49
N SER A 225 20.30 -1.83 -15.04
CA SER A 225 20.92 -1.81 -16.34
C SER A 225 22.10 -2.79 -16.32
N ILE A 226 22.50 -3.25 -17.49
CA ILE A 226 23.76 -3.96 -17.74
C ILE A 226 24.97 -3.30 -17.03
N VAL A 227 24.84 -2.06 -16.57
CA VAL A 227 25.80 -1.31 -15.74
C VAL A 227 26.08 -2.02 -14.41
N ASP A 228 25.10 -2.58 -13.73
CA ASP A 228 25.34 -3.35 -12.48
C ASP A 228 26.12 -4.64 -12.75
N ALA A 229 25.91 -5.29 -13.89
CA ALA A 229 26.67 -6.47 -14.27
C ALA A 229 28.12 -6.14 -14.71
N LEU A 230 28.38 -4.90 -15.16
CA LEU A 230 29.71 -4.45 -15.59
C LEU A 230 30.47 -3.67 -14.49
N THR A 231 29.82 -3.19 -13.47
CA THR A 231 30.39 -2.42 -12.35
C THR A 231 30.51 -3.22 -11.05
N THR A 232 30.22 -4.52 -11.04
CA THR A 232 30.54 -5.42 -9.91
C THR A 232 32.06 -5.62 -9.79
N GLY A 233 32.75 -4.53 -9.40
CA GLY A 233 34.15 -4.52 -9.04
C GLY A 233 34.33 -3.92 -7.64
N PRO A 234 35.49 -4.09 -6.99
CA PRO A 234 35.75 -3.65 -5.60
C PRO A 234 35.55 -2.14 -5.35
N ALA A 235 35.45 -1.34 -6.43
CA ALA A 235 35.21 0.10 -6.34
C ALA A 235 33.72 0.47 -6.15
N SER A 236 32.78 -0.38 -6.57
CA SER A 236 31.35 -0.16 -6.36
C SER A 236 30.95 -0.43 -4.90
N ASP A 237 31.56 -1.44 -4.26
CA ASP A 237 31.33 -1.73 -2.85
C ASP A 237 31.79 -0.58 -1.94
N LEU A 238 32.86 0.13 -2.33
CA LEU A 238 33.33 1.29 -1.59
C LEU A 238 32.41 2.51 -1.75
N ALA A 239 31.81 2.73 -2.92
CA ALA A 239 30.83 3.79 -3.17
C ALA A 239 29.50 3.49 -2.42
N PHE A 240 29.08 2.23 -2.39
CA PHE A 240 27.93 1.79 -1.59
C PHE A 240 28.16 1.95 -0.08
N GLN A 241 29.35 1.57 0.42
CA GLN A 241 29.71 1.73 1.83
C GLN A 241 29.84 3.20 2.25
N LEU A 242 30.30 4.09 1.37
CA LEU A 242 30.36 5.52 1.64
C LEU A 242 28.99 6.19 1.63
N SER A 243 28.06 5.73 0.80
CA SER A 243 26.67 6.23 0.79
C SER A 243 25.85 5.77 1.99
N ALA A 244 26.25 4.69 2.66
CA ALA A 244 25.62 4.16 3.87
C ALA A 244 26.05 4.88 5.16
N THR A 245 26.91 5.89 5.12
CA THR A 245 27.37 6.60 6.30
C THR A 245 26.38 7.71 6.72
N PRO A 246 26.25 8.00 8.04
CA PRO A 246 25.41 9.09 8.54
C PRO A 246 25.77 10.48 7.99
N ALA A 247 27.01 10.68 7.54
CA ALA A 247 27.48 11.90 6.93
C ALA A 247 26.94 12.12 5.49
N ALA A 248 26.45 11.06 4.84
CA ALA A 248 25.79 11.09 3.54
C ALA A 248 24.24 11.10 3.64
N GLY A 249 23.67 11.31 4.86
CA GLY A 249 22.23 11.44 5.07
C GLY A 249 21.46 10.12 4.99
N PHE A 250 21.87 9.12 5.79
CA PHE A 250 21.17 7.84 5.93
C PHE A 250 20.61 7.26 4.62
N GLY A 251 21.49 6.67 3.86
CA GLY A 251 21.31 5.61 2.90
C GLY A 251 20.15 5.71 1.91
N TYR A 252 20.50 5.66 0.72
CA TYR A 252 19.84 5.61 -0.59
C TYR A 252 19.95 6.95 -1.30
N ALA A 253 21.10 7.22 -1.89
CA ALA A 253 21.13 8.16 -3.01
C ALA A 253 20.09 7.66 -4.02
N SER A 254 19.13 8.51 -4.39
CA SER A 254 18.17 8.19 -5.43
C SER A 254 18.96 7.79 -6.69
N PRO A 255 18.66 6.66 -7.35
CA PRO A 255 19.31 6.26 -8.59
C PRO A 255 19.22 7.36 -9.66
N TYR A 256 18.13 8.12 -9.64
CA TYR A 256 17.95 9.29 -10.51
C TYR A 256 19.02 10.36 -10.28
N ILE A 257 19.24 10.76 -9.03
CA ILE A 257 20.30 11.76 -8.70
C ILE A 257 21.68 11.24 -9.09
N ALA A 258 21.98 9.98 -8.80
CA ALA A 258 23.26 9.39 -9.15
C ALA A 258 23.50 9.39 -10.65
N ALA A 259 22.52 8.98 -11.45
CA ALA A 259 22.58 9.00 -12.90
C ALA A 259 22.76 10.42 -13.44
N VAL A 260 21.99 11.40 -12.96
CA VAL A 260 22.09 12.80 -13.39
C VAL A 260 23.48 13.37 -13.12
N MET A 261 24.06 13.09 -11.95
CA MET A 261 25.41 13.56 -11.61
C MET A 261 26.49 12.91 -12.48
N ASP A 262 26.38 11.62 -12.76
CA ASP A 262 27.33 10.91 -13.62
C ASP A 262 27.24 11.37 -15.08
N ILE A 263 26.04 11.56 -15.62
CA ILE A 263 25.80 12.11 -16.93
C ILE A 263 26.51 13.48 -17.07
N ALA A 264 26.28 14.38 -16.11
CA ALA A 264 26.87 15.72 -16.14
C ALA A 264 28.39 15.64 -16.15
N ARG A 265 29.04 14.84 -15.29
CA ARG A 265 30.49 14.65 -15.26
C ARG A 265 31.05 14.08 -16.57
N ILE A 266 30.38 13.02 -17.07
CA ILE A 266 30.86 12.37 -18.30
C ILE A 266 30.82 13.36 -19.46
N LEU A 267 29.72 14.04 -19.67
CA LEU A 267 29.53 14.95 -20.79
C LEU A 267 30.39 16.20 -20.65
N ASP A 268 30.58 16.73 -19.45
CA ASP A 268 31.51 17.86 -19.22
C ASP A 268 32.96 17.49 -19.54
N SER A 269 33.38 16.25 -19.33
CA SER A 269 34.71 15.74 -19.67
C SER A 269 35.03 15.78 -21.18
N PHE A 270 34.02 15.91 -22.05
CA PHE A 270 34.15 16.06 -23.48
C PHE A 270 34.19 17.54 -23.94
N GLY A 271 33.95 18.46 -23.02
CA GLY A 271 33.99 19.88 -23.27
C GLY A 271 35.32 20.30 -23.89
N THR A 272 35.27 21.18 -24.89
CA THR A 272 36.41 21.81 -25.56
C THR A 272 36.17 23.31 -25.59
N ALA A 273 37.20 24.09 -25.97
CA ALA A 273 37.01 25.53 -26.19
C ALA A 273 35.94 25.83 -27.26
N ARG A 274 35.58 24.86 -28.09
CA ARG A 274 34.65 25.01 -29.22
C ARG A 274 33.27 24.37 -28.94
N TYR A 275 33.20 23.25 -28.21
CA TYR A 275 31.98 22.50 -27.97
C TYR A 275 31.80 22.17 -26.50
N GLN A 276 30.56 22.27 -26.03
CA GLN A 276 30.09 21.72 -24.79
C GLN A 276 28.93 20.76 -25.08
N TYR A 277 28.83 19.67 -24.31
CA TYR A 277 27.78 18.68 -24.46
C TYR A 277 26.76 18.85 -23.33
N ILE A 278 25.51 19.12 -23.69
CA ILE A 278 24.41 19.30 -22.74
C ILE A 278 23.57 18.04 -22.75
N PRO A 279 23.46 17.35 -21.60
CA PRO A 279 22.52 16.23 -21.47
C PRO A 279 21.08 16.71 -21.64
N ALA A 280 20.29 15.92 -22.34
CA ALA A 280 18.87 16.13 -22.51
C ALA A 280 18.09 14.85 -22.19
N LEU A 281 17.20 14.90 -21.20
CA LEU A 281 16.30 13.79 -20.91
C LEU A 281 15.19 13.76 -21.96
N ALA A 282 14.94 12.60 -22.53
CA ALA A 282 13.82 12.39 -23.45
C ALA A 282 12.57 11.98 -22.65
N THR A 283 11.61 12.88 -22.55
CA THR A 283 10.30 12.56 -21.96
C THR A 283 9.30 12.25 -23.07
N ALA A 284 8.67 11.10 -22.98
CA ALA A 284 7.76 10.63 -24.01
C ALA A 284 6.40 11.36 -23.92
N GLY A 285 5.97 11.95 -25.04
CA GLY A 285 4.57 12.29 -25.31
C GLY A 285 3.97 11.25 -26.26
N ASP A 286 2.71 11.43 -26.68
CA ASP A 286 1.99 10.43 -27.50
C ASP A 286 2.74 10.06 -28.80
N ASP A 287 3.24 11.05 -29.54
CA ASP A 287 3.91 10.85 -30.83
C ASP A 287 5.28 11.55 -30.94
N HIS A 288 5.77 12.14 -29.86
CA HIS A 288 7.02 12.91 -29.82
C HIS A 288 7.77 12.73 -28.52
N LEU A 289 9.08 12.98 -28.54
CA LEU A 289 9.95 13.12 -27.38
C LEU A 289 10.19 14.59 -27.12
N ALA A 290 9.79 15.09 -25.95
CA ALA A 290 10.23 16.39 -25.47
C ALA A 290 11.61 16.24 -24.82
N LEU A 291 12.55 17.11 -25.17
CA LEU A 291 13.86 17.13 -24.52
C LEU A 291 13.85 18.10 -23.35
N LEU A 292 14.20 17.62 -22.17
CA LEU A 292 14.39 18.42 -20.98
C LEU A 292 15.89 18.64 -20.75
N LEU A 293 16.31 19.90 -20.61
CA LEU A 293 17.72 20.29 -20.51
C LEU A 293 18.04 20.69 -19.07
N ASN A 294 19.28 20.43 -18.66
CA ASN A 294 19.81 20.88 -17.36
C ASN A 294 20.48 22.27 -17.43
N ALA A 295 20.72 22.78 -18.62
CA ALA A 295 21.34 24.10 -18.85
C ALA A 295 20.83 24.73 -20.15
N PRO A 296 20.75 26.05 -20.24
CA PRO A 296 20.36 26.72 -21.47
C PRO A 296 21.45 26.52 -22.57
N PRO A 297 21.04 26.19 -23.80
CA PRO A 297 21.99 25.97 -24.88
C PRO A 297 22.65 27.29 -25.36
N SER A 298 23.96 27.25 -25.57
CA SER A 298 24.73 28.34 -26.15
C SER A 298 24.93 28.15 -27.66
N PHE A 299 24.69 29.20 -28.42
CA PHE A 299 24.95 29.27 -29.88
C PHE A 299 26.27 29.98 -30.20
N HIS A 300 27.05 30.33 -29.17
CA HIS A 300 28.39 30.90 -29.27
C HIS A 300 29.42 29.93 -28.69
N SER A 301 30.71 30.16 -28.94
CA SER A 301 31.76 29.27 -28.42
C SER A 301 31.87 29.32 -26.89
N PRO A 302 31.80 28.19 -26.20
CA PRO A 302 31.59 26.84 -26.75
C PRO A 302 30.14 26.61 -27.19
N LEU A 303 29.96 26.01 -28.37
CA LEU A 303 28.65 25.67 -28.92
C LEU A 303 28.05 24.49 -28.18
N SER A 304 26.77 24.58 -27.80
CA SER A 304 26.09 23.51 -27.11
C SER A 304 25.60 22.42 -28.07
N VAL A 305 26.05 21.20 -27.86
CA VAL A 305 25.54 19.99 -28.51
C VAL A 305 24.61 19.28 -27.53
N LEU A 306 23.32 19.22 -27.86
CA LEU A 306 22.36 18.47 -27.05
C LEU A 306 22.57 16.98 -27.29
N VAL A 307 22.60 16.19 -26.20
CA VAL A 307 22.82 14.74 -26.25
C VAL A 307 21.65 14.06 -25.55
N THR A 308 20.96 13.18 -26.26
CA THR A 308 19.90 12.35 -25.69
C THR A 308 20.05 10.90 -26.13
N ALA A 309 19.48 9.98 -25.37
CA ALA A 309 19.50 8.55 -25.67
C ALA A 309 18.11 8.08 -26.08
N LEU A 310 18.07 7.09 -26.97
CA LEU A 310 16.90 6.26 -27.19
C LEU A 310 17.00 4.99 -26.32
N PRO A 311 15.92 4.19 -26.22
CA PRO A 311 15.94 2.91 -25.53
C PRO A 311 17.12 2.02 -25.97
N ALA A 312 17.60 1.17 -25.09
CA ALA A 312 18.68 0.23 -25.35
C ALA A 312 18.34 -0.75 -26.48
N VAL A 313 19.37 -1.21 -27.19
CA VAL A 313 19.21 -2.31 -28.17
C VAL A 313 19.49 -3.62 -27.46
N GLU A 314 18.41 -4.31 -27.07
CA GLU A 314 18.49 -5.54 -26.27
C GLU A 314 17.32 -6.48 -26.61
N PRO A 315 17.42 -7.76 -26.27
CA PRO A 315 16.30 -8.67 -26.41
C PRO A 315 15.08 -8.19 -25.60
N PRO A 316 13.87 -8.30 -26.15
CA PRO A 316 12.65 -7.91 -25.44
C PRO A 316 12.45 -8.76 -24.19
N GLN A 317 12.04 -8.10 -23.10
CA GLN A 317 11.72 -8.74 -21.83
C GLN A 317 10.29 -8.39 -21.44
N ALA A 318 9.53 -9.41 -21.02
CA ALA A 318 8.19 -9.18 -20.51
C ALA A 318 8.26 -8.36 -19.20
N PRO A 319 7.29 -7.47 -18.93
CA PRO A 319 7.26 -6.73 -17.67
C PRO A 319 7.01 -7.70 -16.50
N PRO A 320 7.72 -7.53 -15.37
CA PRO A 320 7.59 -8.42 -14.20
C PRO A 320 6.34 -8.10 -13.37
N LEU A 321 5.17 -8.10 -14.01
CA LEU A 321 3.88 -7.84 -13.36
C LEU A 321 3.54 -8.95 -12.37
N GLN A 322 3.23 -8.58 -11.13
CA GLN A 322 2.84 -9.51 -10.06
C GLN A 322 1.59 -8.99 -9.35
N PRO A 323 0.63 -9.88 -8.96
CA PRO A 323 -0.47 -9.46 -8.12
C PRO A 323 0.08 -9.11 -6.72
N VAL A 324 -0.49 -8.08 -6.10
CA VAL A 324 -0.09 -7.67 -4.73
C VAL A 324 -0.36 -8.78 -3.73
N ASP A 325 -1.49 -9.46 -3.86
CA ASP A 325 -1.79 -10.70 -3.15
C ASP A 325 -2.37 -11.71 -4.16
N PRO A 326 -1.68 -12.82 -4.43
CA PRO A 326 -2.16 -13.83 -5.37
C PRO A 326 -3.37 -14.63 -4.86
N ASN A 327 -3.72 -14.53 -3.57
CA ASN A 327 -4.85 -15.24 -2.97
C ASN A 327 -6.10 -14.37 -2.84
N ASP A 328 -5.99 -13.07 -3.12
CA ASP A 328 -7.14 -12.17 -3.09
C ASP A 328 -8.15 -12.51 -4.18
N ALA A 329 -9.42 -12.34 -3.84
CA ALA A 329 -10.52 -12.44 -4.77
C ALA A 329 -11.14 -11.07 -5.03
N TYR A 330 -11.60 -10.83 -6.27
CA TYR A 330 -12.13 -9.54 -6.71
C TYR A 330 -13.54 -9.72 -7.26
N CYS A 331 -14.37 -8.68 -7.15
CA CYS A 331 -15.75 -8.76 -7.61
C CYS A 331 -15.88 -8.44 -9.12
N ALA A 332 -16.40 -9.38 -9.88
CA ALA A 332 -16.67 -9.21 -11.32
C ALA A 332 -17.81 -8.20 -11.63
N GLU A 333 -18.69 -7.94 -10.66
CA GLU A 333 -19.83 -7.00 -10.78
C GLU A 333 -19.43 -5.53 -10.56
N ARG A 334 -18.19 -5.28 -10.14
CA ARG A 334 -17.71 -3.92 -9.90
C ARG A 334 -17.36 -3.26 -11.23
N THR A 335 -18.03 -2.17 -11.59
CA THR A 335 -17.86 -1.47 -12.89
C THR A 335 -16.44 -1.01 -13.18
N ASP A 336 -15.73 -0.56 -12.15
CA ASP A 336 -14.30 -0.21 -12.22
C ASP A 336 -13.52 -1.21 -11.35
N LEU A 337 -13.36 -2.42 -11.90
CA LEU A 337 -12.65 -3.49 -11.21
C LEU A 337 -11.15 -3.18 -11.17
N VAL A 338 -10.63 -2.89 -9.99
CA VAL A 338 -9.19 -2.69 -9.78
C VAL A 338 -8.52 -4.03 -9.49
N LEU A 339 -7.49 -4.34 -10.29
CA LEU A 339 -6.59 -5.50 -10.12
C LEU A 339 -5.26 -4.98 -9.58
N PRO A 340 -4.98 -5.11 -8.28
CA PRO A 340 -3.76 -4.59 -7.68
C PRO A 340 -2.53 -5.32 -8.20
N ILE A 341 -1.61 -4.58 -8.82
CA ILE A 341 -0.41 -5.13 -9.48
C ILE A 341 0.80 -4.30 -9.05
N GLU A 342 1.92 -4.99 -8.85
CA GLU A 342 3.21 -4.40 -8.56
C GLU A 342 4.32 -5.01 -9.43
N GLY A 343 5.57 -4.54 -9.26
CA GLY A 343 6.76 -5.09 -9.93
C GLY A 343 7.10 -4.45 -11.28
N ALA A 344 6.22 -3.65 -11.88
CA ALA A 344 6.47 -3.00 -13.17
C ALA A 344 6.06 -1.52 -13.16
N PRO A 345 6.82 -0.63 -12.49
CA PRO A 345 6.47 0.78 -12.37
C PRO A 345 6.36 1.52 -13.72
N LEU A 346 7.09 1.06 -14.73
CA LEU A 346 7.02 1.64 -16.07
C LEU A 346 5.68 1.38 -16.79
N ALA A 347 4.94 0.34 -16.40
CA ALA A 347 3.58 0.11 -16.92
C ALA A 347 2.60 1.22 -16.52
N TYR A 348 2.90 1.96 -15.43
CA TYR A 348 2.08 3.06 -14.93
C TYR A 348 2.56 4.45 -15.36
N SER A 349 3.82 4.58 -15.78
CA SER A 349 4.44 5.88 -16.08
C SER A 349 4.85 6.06 -17.53
N THR A 350 4.69 5.03 -18.36
CA THR A 350 4.98 5.04 -19.79
C THR A 350 3.81 4.44 -20.58
N HIS A 351 3.90 4.46 -21.92
CA HIS A 351 2.95 3.80 -22.81
C HIS A 351 3.45 2.41 -23.28
N TYR A 352 4.44 1.82 -22.63
CA TYR A 352 5.03 0.53 -23.02
C TYR A 352 4.03 -0.62 -22.94
N ALA A 353 3.14 -0.62 -21.92
CA ALA A 353 2.03 -1.57 -21.82
C ALA A 353 0.81 -1.00 -22.56
N HIS A 354 0.43 -1.62 -23.65
CA HIS A 354 -0.72 -1.20 -24.45
C HIS A 354 -1.56 -2.40 -24.91
N ASP A 355 -2.76 -2.15 -25.44
CA ASP A 355 -3.72 -3.17 -25.84
C ASP A 355 -3.99 -4.21 -24.73
N MET A 356 -4.06 -3.71 -23.48
CA MET A 356 -4.22 -4.55 -22.32
C MET A 356 -5.64 -5.03 -22.15
N ALA A 357 -5.80 -6.33 -21.85
CA ALA A 357 -7.09 -6.93 -21.56
C ALA A 357 -6.99 -8.00 -20.46
N LEU A 358 -8.10 -8.20 -19.75
CA LEU A 358 -8.32 -9.33 -18.86
C LEU A 358 -9.22 -10.34 -19.57
N THR A 359 -8.68 -11.49 -19.95
CA THR A 359 -9.48 -12.59 -20.49
C THR A 359 -10.15 -13.35 -19.37
N VAL A 360 -11.48 -13.35 -19.35
CA VAL A 360 -12.30 -14.02 -18.36
C VAL A 360 -13.04 -15.19 -19.01
N LYS A 361 -12.95 -16.39 -18.42
CA LYS A 361 -13.64 -17.59 -18.89
C LYS A 361 -15.12 -17.52 -18.55
N THR A 362 -15.98 -17.85 -19.51
CA THR A 362 -17.43 -17.91 -19.32
C THR A 362 -17.89 -19.31 -18.94
N ALA A 363 -19.05 -19.42 -18.31
CA ALA A 363 -19.61 -20.70 -17.81
C ALA A 363 -19.89 -21.71 -18.94
N ASP A 364 -20.09 -21.25 -20.17
CA ASP A 364 -20.30 -22.07 -21.38
C ASP A 364 -18.99 -22.55 -22.04
N GLY A 365 -17.84 -22.23 -21.44
CA GLY A 365 -16.50 -22.59 -21.93
C GLY A 365 -15.93 -21.61 -22.95
N GLY A 366 -16.60 -20.48 -23.22
CA GLY A 366 -16.05 -19.37 -23.97
C GLY A 366 -15.10 -18.48 -23.17
N ALA A 367 -14.73 -17.34 -23.74
CA ALA A 367 -13.95 -16.30 -23.09
C ALA A 367 -14.44 -14.91 -23.52
N VAL A 368 -14.22 -13.92 -22.65
CA VAL A 368 -14.50 -12.51 -22.90
C VAL A 368 -13.26 -11.71 -22.51
N ASP A 369 -12.82 -10.82 -23.39
CA ASP A 369 -11.74 -9.88 -23.12
C ASP A 369 -12.33 -8.57 -22.59
N LEU A 370 -11.94 -8.21 -21.38
CA LEU A 370 -12.29 -6.96 -20.73
C LEU A 370 -11.11 -5.99 -20.91
N PRO A 371 -11.29 -4.85 -21.61
CA PRO A 371 -10.22 -3.87 -21.73
C PRO A 371 -9.77 -3.37 -20.36
N VAL A 372 -8.47 -3.29 -20.14
CA VAL A 372 -7.89 -2.76 -18.91
C VAL A 372 -6.93 -1.63 -19.19
N ARG A 373 -6.78 -0.72 -18.24
CA ARG A 373 -5.78 0.36 -18.27
C ARG A 373 -4.98 0.38 -16.96
N ALA A 374 -3.72 0.69 -17.05
CA ALA A 374 -2.89 0.95 -15.87
C ALA A 374 -3.34 2.24 -15.18
N ASP A 375 -3.45 2.21 -13.86
CA ASP A 375 -3.85 3.36 -13.05
C ASP A 375 -3.09 3.35 -11.72
N ALA A 376 -2.05 4.18 -11.63
CA ALA A 376 -1.22 4.29 -10.43
C ALA A 376 -2.00 4.83 -9.22
N GLU A 377 -3.01 5.69 -9.41
CA GLU A 377 -3.85 6.23 -8.32
C GLU A 377 -4.72 5.13 -7.71
N SER A 378 -5.17 4.18 -8.50
CA SER A 378 -5.90 2.98 -8.04
C SER A 378 -4.98 1.86 -7.54
N GLY A 379 -3.68 1.95 -7.81
CA GLY A 379 -2.68 0.98 -7.40
C GLY A 379 -2.72 -0.33 -8.18
N GLY A 380 -3.21 -0.33 -9.41
CA GLY A 380 -3.37 -1.52 -10.23
C GLY A 380 -3.87 -1.25 -11.65
N PHE A 381 -4.32 -2.30 -12.30
CA PHE A 381 -4.99 -2.20 -13.59
C PHE A 381 -6.50 -2.14 -13.37
N VAL A 382 -7.17 -1.20 -14.03
CA VAL A 382 -8.62 -1.00 -13.93
C VAL A 382 -9.28 -1.66 -15.15
N ALA A 383 -10.05 -2.71 -14.89
CA ALA A 383 -10.85 -3.38 -15.91
C ALA A 383 -12.23 -2.72 -16.01
N ASN A 384 -12.65 -2.42 -17.23
CA ASN A 384 -13.99 -1.94 -17.51
C ASN A 384 -14.93 -3.14 -17.71
N THR A 385 -15.75 -3.42 -16.70
CA THR A 385 -16.76 -4.48 -16.71
C THR A 385 -18.15 -3.97 -17.15
N ALA A 386 -18.29 -2.67 -17.45
CA ALA A 386 -19.56 -2.09 -17.85
C ALA A 386 -20.11 -2.75 -19.12
N GLY A 387 -21.37 -3.18 -19.07
CA GLY A 387 -22.04 -3.83 -20.20
C GLY A 387 -21.76 -5.33 -20.35
N VAL A 388 -20.99 -5.94 -19.47
CA VAL A 388 -20.83 -7.39 -19.40
C VAL A 388 -21.95 -7.98 -18.56
N ASP A 389 -22.65 -8.98 -19.10
CA ASP A 389 -23.70 -9.69 -18.38
C ASP A 389 -23.07 -10.67 -17.36
N PRO A 390 -23.22 -10.43 -16.05
CA PRO A 390 -22.67 -11.31 -15.03
C PRO A 390 -23.19 -12.75 -15.09
N ALA A 391 -24.39 -12.96 -15.64
CA ALA A 391 -24.98 -14.29 -15.79
C ALA A 391 -24.17 -15.21 -16.71
N ARG A 392 -23.28 -14.65 -17.54
CA ARG A 392 -22.37 -15.42 -18.39
C ARG A 392 -21.24 -16.11 -17.62
N PHE A 393 -20.96 -15.67 -16.40
CA PHE A 393 -19.86 -16.18 -15.60
C PHE A 393 -20.35 -17.22 -14.59
N GLY A 394 -19.46 -18.15 -14.21
CA GLY A 394 -19.68 -19.10 -13.11
C GLY A 394 -19.57 -18.43 -11.73
N ASP A 395 -19.62 -19.25 -10.67
CA ASP A 395 -19.48 -18.75 -9.28
C ASP A 395 -18.04 -18.35 -8.96
N ALA A 396 -17.06 -19.15 -9.40
CA ALA A 396 -15.64 -18.86 -9.33
C ALA A 396 -15.11 -18.67 -10.74
N ILE A 397 -14.37 -17.61 -10.95
CA ILE A 397 -13.92 -17.16 -12.26
C ILE A 397 -12.44 -16.86 -12.17
N ASP A 398 -11.67 -17.36 -13.13
CA ASP A 398 -10.28 -16.95 -13.30
C ASP A 398 -10.17 -15.98 -14.47
N GLY A 399 -9.56 -14.84 -14.23
CA GLY A 399 -9.20 -13.86 -15.25
C GLY A 399 -7.69 -13.86 -15.46
N GLU A 400 -7.24 -13.87 -16.72
CA GLU A 400 -5.83 -13.81 -17.09
C GLU A 400 -5.54 -12.49 -17.79
N LEU A 401 -4.58 -11.72 -17.24
CA LEU A 401 -4.14 -10.46 -17.83
C LEU A 401 -3.22 -10.74 -19.01
N HIS A 402 -3.42 -10.03 -20.12
CA HIS A 402 -2.53 -10.08 -21.28
C HIS A 402 -2.47 -8.72 -21.99
N GLY A 403 -1.53 -8.57 -22.91
CA GLY A 403 -1.39 -7.34 -23.71
C GLY A 403 -0.13 -7.31 -24.52
N GLN A 404 0.28 -6.10 -24.91
CA GLN A 404 1.52 -5.83 -25.61
C GLN A 404 2.49 -5.07 -24.70
N TRP A 405 3.77 -5.43 -24.75
CA TRP A 405 4.87 -4.67 -24.18
C TRP A 405 5.81 -4.26 -25.32
N GLY A 406 5.64 -3.06 -25.80
CA GLY A 406 6.21 -2.67 -27.09
C GLY A 406 5.67 -3.55 -28.22
N PHE A 407 6.56 -4.15 -28.98
CA PHE A 407 6.20 -5.05 -30.09
C PHE A 407 5.90 -6.50 -29.66
N GLN A 408 6.05 -6.83 -28.38
CA GLN A 408 5.94 -8.21 -27.93
C GLN A 408 4.65 -8.46 -27.17
N PRO A 409 3.89 -9.50 -27.53
CA PRO A 409 2.77 -9.94 -26.71
C PRO A 409 3.30 -10.57 -25.42
N PHE A 410 2.61 -10.36 -24.31
CA PHE A 410 2.92 -11.00 -23.05
C PHE A 410 1.65 -11.43 -22.31
N ASN A 411 1.80 -12.46 -21.47
CA ASN A 411 0.81 -12.87 -20.50
C ASN A 411 1.23 -12.39 -19.12
N GLY A 412 0.31 -11.73 -18.43
CA GLY A 412 0.47 -11.26 -17.07
C GLY A 412 -0.06 -12.26 -16.04
N PRO A 413 -0.27 -11.82 -14.80
CA PRO A 413 -0.79 -12.67 -13.74
C PRO A 413 -2.27 -13.04 -13.95
N ALA A 414 -2.66 -14.14 -13.31
CA ALA A 414 -4.05 -14.54 -13.16
C ALA A 414 -4.66 -13.95 -11.89
N PHE A 415 -5.98 -13.73 -11.90
CA PHE A 415 -6.76 -13.18 -10.80
C PHE A 415 -8.00 -14.03 -10.54
N HIS A 416 -8.31 -14.25 -9.26
CA HIS A 416 -9.54 -14.90 -8.84
C HIS A 416 -10.68 -13.89 -8.75
N LEU A 417 -11.76 -14.14 -9.47
CA LEU A 417 -12.94 -13.28 -9.45
C LEU A 417 -14.11 -14.02 -8.80
N GLN A 418 -14.95 -13.27 -8.10
CA GLN A 418 -16.22 -13.73 -7.54
C GLN A 418 -17.37 -13.06 -8.26
N ASN A 419 -18.45 -13.83 -8.45
CA ASN A 419 -19.69 -13.36 -9.04
C ASN A 419 -20.79 -13.43 -7.97
N VAL A 420 -21.56 -12.35 -7.81
CA VAL A 420 -22.56 -12.24 -6.75
C VAL A 420 -23.66 -13.28 -6.88
N ARG A 421 -23.98 -13.94 -5.80
CA ARG A 421 -25.15 -14.81 -5.63
C ARG A 421 -26.00 -14.34 -4.46
N ALA A 422 -27.30 -14.37 -4.64
CA ALA A 422 -28.25 -14.06 -3.57
C ALA A 422 -28.19 -15.12 -2.47
N THR A 423 -27.32 -14.93 -1.50
CA THR A 423 -27.15 -15.78 -0.32
C THR A 423 -27.17 -14.87 0.92
N PRO A 424 -28.07 -15.13 1.88
CA PRO A 424 -28.21 -14.25 3.03
C PRO A 424 -26.94 -14.24 3.90
N TRP A 425 -26.50 -13.06 4.28
CA TRP A 425 -25.43 -12.85 5.22
C TRP A 425 -25.92 -13.15 6.65
N ARG A 426 -25.09 -13.79 7.46
CA ARG A 426 -25.41 -14.20 8.84
C ARG A 426 -24.26 -13.93 9.77
N LEU A 427 -24.58 -13.65 11.05
CA LEU A 427 -23.58 -13.64 12.12
C LEU A 427 -22.94 -15.03 12.23
N ALA A 428 -21.60 -15.07 12.36
CA ALA A 428 -20.90 -16.32 12.64
C ALA A 428 -21.39 -16.94 13.97
N ASP A 429 -21.51 -18.26 14.01
CA ASP A 429 -22.09 -18.97 15.18
C ASP A 429 -21.29 -18.69 16.47
N ASP A 430 -19.96 -18.56 16.34
CA ASP A 430 -19.08 -18.27 17.49
C ASP A 430 -19.24 -16.84 18.03
N ASP A 431 -19.77 -15.93 17.24
CA ASP A 431 -19.94 -14.52 17.60
C ASP A 431 -21.35 -14.22 18.16
N GLN A 432 -22.22 -15.25 18.24
CA GLN A 432 -23.52 -15.12 18.85
C GLN A 432 -23.40 -14.78 20.33
N GLY A 433 -24.05 -13.67 20.76
CA GLY A 433 -23.99 -13.18 22.14
C GLY A 433 -22.71 -12.40 22.49
N SER A 434 -21.82 -12.08 21.53
CA SER A 434 -20.60 -11.32 21.78
C SER A 434 -20.81 -9.80 21.81
N LEU A 435 -21.89 -9.28 21.21
CA LEU A 435 -22.19 -7.86 21.12
C LEU A 435 -22.66 -7.27 22.45
N ILE A 436 -21.84 -6.43 23.07
CA ILE A 436 -22.12 -5.83 24.37
C ILE A 436 -22.17 -4.30 24.21
N VAL A 437 -23.29 -3.70 24.64
CA VAL A 437 -23.41 -2.22 24.64
C VAL A 437 -22.44 -1.58 25.63
N GLY A 438 -22.07 -0.31 25.38
CA GLY A 438 -21.11 0.45 26.19
C GLY A 438 -19.67 0.37 25.68
N ARG A 439 -19.41 -0.30 24.57
CA ARG A 439 -18.11 -0.37 23.90
C ARG A 439 -18.28 -0.68 22.41
N ASP A 440 -17.22 -0.48 21.61
CA ASP A 440 -17.19 -0.97 20.25
C ASP A 440 -16.86 -2.47 20.26
N ASP A 441 -17.60 -3.25 19.48
CA ASP A 441 -17.38 -4.69 19.34
C ASP A 441 -17.21 -5.07 17.87
N THR A 442 -16.41 -6.13 17.65
CA THR A 442 -16.13 -6.64 16.30
C THR A 442 -16.72 -8.03 16.16
N VAL A 443 -17.44 -8.24 15.05
CA VAL A 443 -18.06 -9.54 14.72
C VAL A 443 -17.77 -9.94 13.29
N ARG A 444 -17.91 -11.24 13.01
CA ARG A 444 -17.78 -11.83 11.68
C ARG A 444 -19.15 -12.14 11.11
N LEU A 445 -19.36 -11.70 9.89
CA LEU A 445 -20.52 -12.10 9.09
C LEU A 445 -20.08 -13.17 8.09
N LYS A 446 -20.79 -14.25 8.02
CA LYS A 446 -20.63 -15.32 7.05
C LYS A 446 -21.66 -15.17 5.93
N GLY A 447 -21.19 -15.30 4.70
CA GLY A 447 -22.00 -15.23 3.49
C GLY A 447 -21.32 -15.92 2.34
N ARG A 448 -21.48 -15.39 1.13
CA ARG A 448 -20.73 -15.80 -0.05
C ARG A 448 -20.27 -14.55 -0.78
N ASP A 449 -19.18 -14.70 -1.55
CA ASP A 449 -18.68 -13.67 -2.43
C ASP A 449 -18.35 -12.36 -1.69
N ALA A 450 -17.59 -12.48 -0.60
CA ALA A 450 -17.22 -11.38 0.28
C ALA A 450 -16.48 -10.25 -0.44
N ALA A 451 -15.74 -10.56 -1.51
CA ALA A 451 -15.11 -9.56 -2.38
C ALA A 451 -16.13 -8.64 -3.06
N CYS A 452 -17.40 -9.09 -3.19
CA CYS A 452 -18.47 -8.30 -3.79
C CYS A 452 -19.24 -7.42 -2.81
N VAL A 453 -18.89 -7.40 -1.52
CA VAL A 453 -19.47 -6.46 -0.56
C VAL A 453 -19.03 -5.04 -0.93
N ALA A 454 -20.01 -4.17 -1.16
CA ALA A 454 -19.78 -2.77 -1.51
C ALA A 454 -19.79 -1.85 -0.26
N SER A 455 -20.70 -2.13 0.68
CA SER A 455 -20.79 -1.40 1.94
C SER A 455 -21.53 -2.21 3.00
N VAL A 456 -21.21 -1.93 4.26
CA VAL A 456 -21.95 -2.44 5.41
C VAL A 456 -22.42 -1.25 6.25
N SER A 457 -23.69 -1.24 6.62
CA SER A 457 -24.28 -0.21 7.46
C SER A 457 -25.18 -0.80 8.54
N LEU A 458 -25.28 -0.09 9.66
CA LEU A 458 -26.25 -0.39 10.72
C LEU A 458 -27.56 0.31 10.39
N ALA A 459 -28.65 -0.45 10.27
CA ALA A 459 -29.96 0.11 10.00
C ALA A 459 -30.38 1.06 11.11
N GLY A 460 -30.73 2.28 10.73
CA GLY A 460 -31.19 3.32 11.63
C GLY A 460 -32.71 3.49 11.59
N PRO A 461 -33.29 4.20 12.57
CA PRO A 461 -34.69 4.57 12.54
C PRO A 461 -34.99 5.42 11.30
N ASN A 462 -36.11 5.14 10.63
CA ASN A 462 -36.58 5.87 9.44
C ASN A 462 -35.64 5.84 8.23
N GLY A 463 -34.80 4.78 8.09
CA GLY A 463 -33.87 4.65 6.96
C GLY A 463 -32.63 5.52 7.03
N ALA A 464 -32.32 6.07 8.19
CA ALA A 464 -31.06 6.78 8.45
C ALA A 464 -29.95 5.76 8.78
N ASP A 465 -29.50 5.02 7.77
CA ASP A 465 -28.49 3.98 7.94
C ASP A 465 -27.12 4.61 8.24
N ARG A 466 -26.42 4.02 9.21
CA ARG A 466 -25.09 4.48 9.62
C ARG A 466 -24.02 3.54 9.09
N PRO A 467 -23.09 4.01 8.26
CA PRO A 467 -21.98 3.18 7.79
C PRO A 467 -21.11 2.72 8.97
N VAL A 468 -20.61 1.49 8.88
CA VAL A 468 -19.73 0.86 9.88
C VAL A 468 -18.40 0.47 9.25
N VAL A 469 -17.35 0.36 10.06
CA VAL A 469 -16.04 -0.10 9.62
C VAL A 469 -16.10 -1.61 9.38
N TRP A 470 -15.65 -2.04 8.22
CA TRP A 470 -15.62 -3.45 7.85
C TRP A 470 -14.42 -3.78 6.95
N LYS A 471 -14.07 -5.06 6.86
CA LYS A 471 -13.05 -5.59 5.96
C LYS A 471 -13.37 -7.03 5.56
N VAL A 472 -12.96 -7.43 4.37
CA VAL A 472 -12.95 -8.83 3.96
C VAL A 472 -11.90 -9.58 4.78
N SER A 473 -12.26 -10.69 5.40
CA SER A 473 -11.37 -11.54 6.21
C SER A 473 -11.16 -12.93 5.59
N ALA A 474 -12.10 -13.38 4.77
CA ALA A 474 -12.02 -14.60 3.97
C ALA A 474 -12.96 -14.49 2.75
N PRO A 475 -12.85 -15.36 1.74
CA PRO A 475 -13.71 -15.32 0.55
C PRO A 475 -15.22 -15.40 0.86
N ASP A 476 -15.59 -15.91 2.02
CA ASP A 476 -16.96 -16.09 2.54
C ASP A 476 -17.24 -15.30 3.82
N GLU A 477 -16.33 -14.41 4.25
CA GLU A 477 -16.41 -13.75 5.56
C GLU A 477 -16.02 -12.27 5.49
N VAL A 478 -16.80 -11.43 6.15
CA VAL A 478 -16.43 -10.04 6.45
C VAL A 478 -16.41 -9.81 7.95
N THR A 479 -15.41 -9.08 8.42
CA THR A 479 -15.29 -8.61 9.80
C THR A 479 -15.86 -7.19 9.87
N VAL A 480 -16.78 -6.96 10.82
CA VAL A 480 -17.49 -5.68 10.98
C VAL A 480 -17.29 -5.17 12.40
N THR A 481 -16.89 -3.91 12.55
CA THR A 481 -16.78 -3.22 13.85
C THR A 481 -18.01 -2.37 14.07
N LEU A 482 -18.76 -2.68 15.12
CA LEU A 482 -20.00 -2.01 15.49
C LEU A 482 -19.75 -0.98 16.59
N PRO A 483 -20.11 0.29 16.40
CA PRO A 483 -19.98 1.31 17.44
C PRO A 483 -21.17 1.23 18.40
N LEU A 484 -21.03 0.45 19.48
CA LEU A 484 -22.07 0.18 20.48
C LEU A 484 -21.86 0.95 21.80
N ALA A 485 -20.90 1.91 21.84
CA ALA A 485 -20.58 2.66 23.05
C ALA A 485 -21.82 3.37 23.65
N ASP A 486 -22.66 3.96 22.82
CA ASP A 486 -23.89 4.68 23.23
C ASP A 486 -25.17 3.92 22.86
N ALA A 487 -25.05 2.65 22.45
CA ALA A 487 -26.21 1.86 22.03
C ALA A 487 -27.03 1.34 23.22
N GLN A 488 -28.30 1.04 22.97
CA GLN A 488 -29.16 0.33 23.94
C GLN A 488 -29.18 -1.16 23.60
N PRO A 489 -29.35 -2.03 24.63
CA PRO A 489 -29.55 -3.46 24.39
C PRO A 489 -30.81 -3.69 23.55
N GLY A 490 -30.74 -4.61 22.60
CA GLY A 490 -31.87 -4.92 21.74
C GLY A 490 -31.48 -5.51 20.41
N ALA A 491 -32.46 -5.69 19.54
CA ALA A 491 -32.26 -6.16 18.19
C ALA A 491 -31.62 -5.07 17.32
N LEU A 492 -30.63 -5.47 16.55
CA LEU A 492 -29.94 -4.65 15.56
C LEU A 492 -30.04 -5.32 14.19
N THR A 493 -29.93 -4.54 13.12
CA THR A 493 -29.90 -5.07 11.77
C THR A 493 -28.72 -4.46 11.03
N LEU A 494 -27.83 -5.30 10.51
CA LEU A 494 -26.80 -4.88 9.55
C LEU A 494 -27.33 -5.06 8.14
N LEU A 495 -27.11 -4.04 7.34
CA LEU A 495 -27.40 -4.04 5.91
C LEU A 495 -26.10 -4.25 5.14
N VAL A 496 -25.99 -5.36 4.44
CA VAL A 496 -24.83 -5.72 3.61
C VAL A 496 -25.21 -5.47 2.16
N LYS A 497 -24.66 -4.40 1.58
CA LYS A 497 -24.83 -4.06 0.16
C LYS A 497 -23.76 -4.73 -0.66
N GLN A 498 -24.14 -5.45 -1.71
CA GLN A 498 -23.23 -6.06 -2.68
C GLN A 498 -23.32 -5.36 -4.02
N TYR A 499 -22.22 -5.35 -4.79
CA TYR A 499 -22.22 -4.87 -6.16
C TYR A 499 -23.20 -5.73 -6.99
N GLY A 500 -23.81 -5.14 -8.02
CA GLY A 500 -24.79 -5.85 -8.86
C GLY A 500 -26.16 -6.10 -8.22
N MET A 501 -26.28 -6.10 -6.90
CA MET A 501 -27.55 -6.34 -6.19
C MET A 501 -28.33 -5.02 -5.99
N LYS A 502 -29.66 -5.07 -6.23
CA LYS A 502 -30.51 -3.89 -6.07
C LYS A 502 -30.70 -3.51 -4.61
N ASP A 503 -31.01 -4.47 -3.77
CA ASP A 503 -31.32 -4.26 -2.34
C ASP A 503 -30.22 -4.86 -1.46
N PRO A 504 -29.92 -4.29 -0.29
CA PRO A 504 -28.98 -4.86 0.66
C PRO A 504 -29.59 -6.07 1.38
N ASP A 505 -28.77 -7.05 1.72
CA ASP A 505 -29.15 -8.13 2.61
C ASP A 505 -29.19 -7.64 4.06
N ALA A 506 -30.20 -8.10 4.82
CA ALA A 506 -30.41 -7.76 6.22
C ALA A 506 -29.94 -8.90 7.14
N ALA A 507 -28.83 -8.69 7.85
CA ALA A 507 -28.34 -9.61 8.88
C ALA A 507 -28.85 -9.17 10.26
N ALA A 508 -29.66 -10.02 10.88
CA ALA A 508 -30.20 -9.76 12.22
C ALA A 508 -29.15 -10.04 13.29
N LEU A 509 -29.00 -9.14 14.24
CA LEU A 509 -28.08 -9.19 15.37
C LEU A 509 -28.83 -8.90 16.68
N GLN A 510 -28.22 -9.27 17.82
CA GLN A 510 -28.73 -8.94 19.14
C GLN A 510 -27.60 -8.32 19.98
N ALA A 511 -27.77 -7.09 20.43
CA ALA A 511 -26.88 -6.44 21.38
C ALA A 511 -27.38 -6.68 22.81
N PHE A 512 -26.48 -6.97 23.72
CA PHE A 512 -26.76 -7.31 25.09
C PHE A 512 -26.21 -6.27 26.07
N ALA A 513 -26.79 -6.18 27.26
CA ALA A 513 -26.16 -5.49 28.38
C ALA A 513 -24.83 -6.19 28.76
N GLN A 514 -23.91 -5.48 29.39
CA GLN A 514 -22.66 -6.06 29.83
C GLN A 514 -22.92 -7.30 30.70
N ALA A 515 -22.32 -8.42 30.31
CA ALA A 515 -22.43 -9.65 31.08
C ALA A 515 -21.78 -9.49 32.44
N GLY A 516 -22.38 -10.09 33.46
CA GLY A 516 -21.74 -10.23 34.74
C GLY A 516 -20.49 -11.11 34.66
N LYS A 517 -19.46 -10.78 35.39
CA LYS A 517 -18.32 -11.65 35.61
C LYS A 517 -18.65 -12.66 36.70
N LEU A 518 -18.49 -13.94 36.41
CA LEU A 518 -18.76 -15.04 37.35
C LEU A 518 -17.40 -15.56 37.86
N ASP A 519 -17.09 -15.31 39.13
CA ASP A 519 -15.80 -15.70 39.70
C ASP A 519 -15.88 -17.09 40.39
N SER A 520 -16.86 -17.31 41.22
CA SER A 520 -17.03 -18.59 41.95
C SER A 520 -18.45 -18.80 42.43
N PHE A 521 -18.87 -20.05 42.44
CA PHE A 521 -20.11 -20.48 43.15
C PHE A 521 -19.73 -21.44 44.29
N THR A 522 -20.11 -21.10 45.50
CA THR A 522 -19.86 -21.91 46.71
C THR A 522 -21.15 -22.47 47.22
N LEU A 523 -21.28 -23.79 47.20
CA LEU A 523 -22.35 -24.55 47.85
C LEU A 523 -21.71 -25.56 48.81
N HIS A 524 -22.15 -25.56 50.07
CA HIS A 524 -21.67 -26.52 51.04
C HIS A 524 -22.59 -27.76 51.06
N ALA A 525 -22.03 -28.94 51.25
CA ALA A 525 -22.82 -30.16 51.42
C ALA A 525 -23.78 -30.01 52.59
N GLY A 526 -25.04 -30.36 52.37
CA GLY A 526 -26.09 -30.19 53.37
C GLY A 526 -26.76 -28.81 53.40
N ASP A 527 -26.38 -27.89 52.49
CA ASP A 527 -27.07 -26.61 52.35
C ASP A 527 -28.03 -26.63 51.15
N SER A 528 -29.15 -25.90 51.27
CA SER A 528 -30.08 -25.64 50.16
C SER A 528 -29.87 -24.29 49.49
N ALA A 529 -28.83 -23.55 49.91
CA ALA A 529 -28.47 -22.25 49.34
C ALA A 529 -26.95 -22.15 49.09
N GLY A 530 -26.58 -21.60 47.96
CA GLY A 530 -25.21 -21.31 47.59
C GLY A 530 -24.96 -19.82 47.36
N VAL A 531 -23.71 -19.40 47.32
CA VAL A 531 -23.32 -18.01 47.06
C VAL A 531 -22.50 -17.94 45.78
N LEU A 532 -23.01 -17.22 44.80
CA LEU A 532 -22.30 -16.85 43.58
C LEU A 532 -21.59 -15.50 43.79
N LYS A 533 -20.29 -15.42 43.49
CA LYS A 533 -19.50 -14.20 43.57
C LYS A 533 -19.07 -13.76 42.17
N GLY A 534 -18.97 -12.44 41.96
CA GLY A 534 -18.57 -11.84 40.68
C GLY A 534 -18.93 -10.38 40.62
N SER A 535 -19.23 -9.89 39.44
CA SER A 535 -19.75 -8.53 39.21
C SER A 535 -20.97 -8.57 38.29
N ARG A 536 -21.89 -7.62 38.41
CA ARG A 536 -23.16 -7.58 37.65
C ARG A 536 -23.96 -8.87 37.76
N LEU A 537 -24.05 -9.42 38.99
CA LEU A 537 -24.84 -10.62 39.26
C LEU A 537 -26.36 -10.36 39.28
N ASP A 538 -26.78 -9.10 39.18
CA ASP A 538 -28.17 -8.70 38.93
C ASP A 538 -28.75 -9.28 37.63
N GLU A 539 -27.88 -9.59 36.66
CA GLU A 539 -28.25 -10.23 35.39
C GLU A 539 -28.46 -11.74 35.49
N VAL A 540 -28.16 -12.38 36.60
CA VAL A 540 -28.35 -13.83 36.78
C VAL A 540 -29.83 -14.14 37.02
N ALA A 541 -30.41 -14.95 36.14
CA ALA A 541 -31.79 -15.44 36.28
C ALA A 541 -31.87 -16.73 37.11
N SER A 542 -31.04 -17.73 36.75
CA SER A 542 -31.03 -19.03 37.45
C SER A 542 -29.67 -19.73 37.25
N LEU A 543 -29.43 -20.76 38.08
CA LEU A 543 -28.29 -21.65 37.98
C LEU A 543 -28.77 -23.10 38.06
N SER A 544 -28.19 -23.99 37.26
CA SER A 544 -28.39 -25.43 37.37
C SER A 544 -27.04 -26.12 37.62
N LEU A 545 -26.95 -26.91 38.67
CA LEU A 545 -25.76 -27.68 39.08
C LEU A 545 -26.15 -29.15 39.33
N ALA A 546 -25.53 -30.09 38.63
CA ALA A 546 -25.77 -31.53 38.77
C ALA A 546 -27.26 -31.93 38.72
N GLY A 547 -28.06 -31.24 37.92
CA GLY A 547 -29.49 -31.47 37.77
C GLY A 547 -30.37 -30.74 38.78
N VAL A 548 -29.81 -30.06 39.78
CA VAL A 548 -30.53 -29.23 40.74
C VAL A 548 -30.64 -27.80 40.23
N GLY A 549 -31.85 -27.25 40.15
CA GLY A 549 -32.13 -25.86 39.82
C GLY A 549 -31.99 -24.94 41.04
N PHE A 550 -31.52 -23.71 40.80
CA PHE A 550 -31.40 -22.65 41.79
C PHE A 550 -31.92 -21.33 41.18
N HIS A 551 -32.70 -20.59 41.92
CA HIS A 551 -33.18 -19.26 41.56
C HIS A 551 -32.45 -18.16 42.36
N ALA A 552 -32.42 -16.96 41.79
CA ALA A 552 -31.78 -15.81 42.39
C ALA A 552 -32.51 -15.33 43.64
N GLY A 553 -31.80 -15.19 44.76
CA GLY A 553 -32.25 -14.65 46.03
C GLY A 553 -31.66 -13.26 46.30
N ALA A 554 -31.13 -13.06 47.51
CA ALA A 554 -30.57 -11.77 47.92
C ALA A 554 -29.24 -11.47 47.21
N LEU A 555 -29.13 -10.27 46.63
CA LEU A 555 -27.90 -9.70 46.04
C LEU A 555 -27.30 -8.68 47.02
N THR A 556 -26.01 -8.79 47.29
CA THR A 556 -25.25 -7.81 48.05
C THR A 556 -24.04 -7.33 47.23
N THR A 557 -23.83 -6.04 47.18
CA THR A 557 -22.69 -5.42 46.43
C THR A 557 -21.80 -4.71 47.44
N GLN A 558 -20.47 -5.00 47.37
CA GLN A 558 -19.48 -4.35 48.22
C GLN A 558 -18.20 -4.08 47.42
N GLY A 559 -17.84 -2.80 47.26
CA GLY A 559 -16.61 -2.40 46.57
C GLY A 559 -16.55 -2.77 45.10
N GLY A 560 -17.69 -3.00 44.44
CA GLY A 560 -17.75 -3.41 43.01
C GLY A 560 -17.83 -4.94 42.83
N ASP A 561 -17.69 -5.71 43.89
CA ASP A 561 -17.92 -7.16 43.91
C ASP A 561 -19.32 -7.48 44.39
N ASP A 562 -19.99 -8.34 43.66
CA ASP A 562 -21.33 -8.84 43.97
C ASP A 562 -21.26 -10.22 44.61
N ALA A 563 -22.16 -10.45 45.57
CA ALA A 563 -22.46 -11.78 46.13
C ALA A 563 -23.97 -12.05 46.01
N LEU A 564 -24.34 -12.98 45.14
CA LEU A 564 -25.72 -13.39 44.92
C LEU A 564 -26.00 -14.71 45.64
N THR A 565 -26.95 -14.69 46.54
CA THR A 565 -27.45 -15.94 47.14
C THR A 565 -28.38 -16.64 46.15
N LEU A 566 -28.12 -17.89 45.87
CA LEU A 566 -28.93 -18.74 45.00
C LEU A 566 -29.59 -19.82 45.85
N LEU A 567 -30.92 -19.91 45.78
CA LEU A 567 -31.74 -20.83 46.56
C LEU A 567 -32.17 -22.02 45.70
N ALA A 568 -32.02 -23.22 46.20
CA ALA A 568 -32.43 -24.42 45.47
C ALA A 568 -33.96 -24.47 45.28
N ASP A 569 -34.39 -24.76 44.06
CA ASP A 569 -35.80 -24.95 43.70
C ASP A 569 -36.38 -26.20 44.38
N ASP A 570 -35.55 -27.24 44.54
CA ASP A 570 -35.82 -28.45 45.35
C ASP A 570 -34.73 -28.57 46.42
N PRO A 571 -35.03 -28.13 47.66
CA PRO A 571 -34.09 -28.25 48.76
C PRO A 571 -33.71 -29.71 49.11
N ALA A 572 -34.59 -30.68 48.91
CA ALA A 572 -34.26 -32.08 49.15
C ALA A 572 -33.20 -32.62 48.15
N ALA A 573 -33.31 -32.24 46.88
CA ALA A 573 -32.35 -32.61 45.90
C ALA A 573 -30.97 -31.94 46.17
N ALA A 574 -30.95 -30.69 46.64
CA ALA A 574 -29.71 -29.98 46.99
C ALA A 574 -29.00 -30.64 48.20
N LEU A 575 -29.73 -31.11 49.21
CA LEU A 575 -29.17 -31.83 50.35
C LEU A 575 -28.51 -33.17 49.96
N GLY A 576 -28.85 -33.72 48.80
CA GLY A 576 -28.23 -34.92 48.22
C GLY A 576 -26.85 -34.70 47.57
N LEU A 577 -26.38 -33.46 47.44
CA LEU A 577 -25.08 -33.17 46.89
C LEU A 577 -23.96 -33.38 47.93
N HIS A 578 -22.90 -34.10 47.55
CA HIS A 578 -21.84 -34.52 48.48
C HIS A 578 -20.58 -33.66 48.36
N ALA A 579 -19.89 -33.47 49.47
CA ALA A 579 -18.62 -32.77 49.54
C ALA A 579 -17.58 -33.37 48.58
N GLY A 580 -16.87 -32.55 47.85
CA GLY A 580 -15.86 -32.93 46.84
C GLY A 580 -16.45 -33.33 45.49
N GLN A 581 -17.77 -33.43 45.32
CA GLN A 581 -18.41 -33.64 44.04
C GLN A 581 -18.15 -32.42 43.12
N THR A 582 -17.64 -32.66 41.90
CA THR A 582 -17.40 -31.64 40.92
C THR A 582 -18.43 -31.69 39.80
N ALA A 583 -18.96 -30.55 39.41
CA ALA A 583 -19.89 -30.43 38.30
C ALA A 583 -19.73 -29.07 37.59
N THR A 584 -20.23 -28.97 36.36
CA THR A 584 -20.32 -27.71 35.66
C THR A 584 -21.67 -27.08 35.90
N ALA A 585 -21.69 -25.95 36.60
CA ALA A 585 -22.89 -25.13 36.74
C ALA A 585 -23.19 -24.45 35.40
N LYS A 586 -24.48 -24.50 35.00
CA LYS A 586 -25.02 -23.73 33.88
C LYS A 586 -25.79 -22.56 34.47
N ILE A 587 -25.40 -21.35 34.13
CA ILE A 587 -26.01 -20.12 34.64
C ILE A 587 -26.77 -19.47 33.49
N ALA A 588 -28.07 -19.29 33.62
CA ALA A 588 -28.91 -18.56 32.70
C ALA A 588 -28.96 -17.09 33.11
N LEU A 589 -28.71 -16.20 32.14
CA LEU A 589 -28.82 -14.76 32.31
C LEU A 589 -30.22 -14.27 31.90
N ARG A 590 -30.65 -13.13 32.42
CA ARG A 590 -31.95 -12.50 32.10
C ARG A 590 -32.12 -12.12 30.64
N ASP A 591 -31.00 -11.90 29.93
CA ASP A 591 -30.96 -11.59 28.52
C ASP A 591 -30.96 -12.82 27.59
N GLY A 592 -31.11 -14.05 28.16
CA GLY A 592 -31.18 -15.32 27.43
C GLY A 592 -29.82 -15.98 27.16
N ARG A 593 -28.70 -15.34 27.49
CA ARG A 593 -27.36 -15.97 27.38
C ARG A 593 -27.17 -17.03 28.48
N ASN A 594 -26.26 -17.96 28.22
CA ASN A 594 -25.88 -18.99 29.18
C ASN A 594 -24.36 -18.92 29.42
N ALA A 595 -23.99 -18.98 30.70
CA ALA A 595 -22.61 -19.10 31.14
C ALA A 595 -22.35 -20.45 31.81
N LYS A 596 -21.10 -20.88 31.92
CA LYS A 596 -20.66 -22.12 32.54
C LYS A 596 -19.59 -21.85 33.58
N LEU A 597 -19.69 -22.47 34.74
CA LEU A 597 -18.74 -22.37 35.82
C LEU A 597 -18.42 -23.76 36.37
N LYS A 598 -17.15 -24.12 36.52
CA LYS A 598 -16.76 -25.37 37.20
C LYS A 598 -16.91 -25.17 38.72
N VAL A 599 -17.62 -26.04 39.36
CA VAL A 599 -17.94 -25.97 40.81
C VAL A 599 -17.56 -27.28 41.47
N ALA A 600 -16.95 -27.18 42.65
CA ALA A 600 -16.78 -28.29 43.55
C ALA A 600 -17.60 -28.02 44.81
N ILE A 601 -18.42 -29.00 45.23
CA ILE A 601 -19.21 -28.88 46.45
C ILE A 601 -18.27 -28.82 47.64
N ALA A 602 -18.40 -27.78 48.47
CA ALA A 602 -17.58 -27.57 49.64
C ALA A 602 -17.97 -28.51 50.79
N ALA A 603 -17.04 -28.70 51.72
CA ALA A 603 -17.35 -29.49 52.95
C ALA A 603 -18.54 -28.91 53.70
N ALA A 604 -19.28 -29.75 54.39
CA ALA A 604 -20.41 -29.33 55.23
C ALA A 604 -19.98 -28.24 56.22
N ARG A 605 -20.86 -27.27 56.46
CA ARG A 605 -20.57 -26.20 57.42
C ARG A 605 -20.41 -26.76 58.81
N PRO A 606 -19.47 -26.25 59.62
CA PRO A 606 -19.40 -26.64 61.04
C PRO A 606 -20.71 -26.30 61.74
N GLN A 607 -21.28 -27.28 62.39
CA GLN A 607 -22.46 -27.06 63.24
C GLN A 607 -22.05 -26.79 64.68
N VAL A 608 -22.71 -25.85 65.29
CA VAL A 608 -22.48 -25.50 66.69
C VAL A 608 -23.78 -25.83 67.42
N ALA A 609 -23.68 -26.76 68.36
CA ALA A 609 -24.81 -27.11 69.26
C ALA A 609 -24.53 -26.67 70.68
N LEU A 610 -25.54 -26.14 71.34
CA LEU A 610 -25.45 -25.84 72.75
C LEU A 610 -25.57 -27.18 73.49
N ILE A 611 -24.42 -27.66 74.05
CA ILE A 611 -24.35 -28.96 74.72
C ILE A 611 -24.71 -28.85 76.23
N GLY A 612 -24.71 -27.68 76.80
CA GLY A 612 -25.11 -27.45 78.16
C GLY A 612 -25.06 -25.94 78.50
N LYS A 613 -25.98 -25.58 79.41
CA LYS A 613 -26.04 -24.25 80.00
C LYS A 613 -25.78 -24.40 81.48
N THR A 614 -24.69 -23.90 81.99
CA THR A 614 -24.41 -23.85 83.44
C THR A 614 -24.77 -22.47 83.96
N VAL A 615 -25.69 -22.38 84.88
CA VAL A 615 -26.01 -21.12 85.56
C VAL A 615 -25.18 -21.12 86.85
N GLU A 616 -24.14 -20.32 86.90
CA GLU A 616 -23.48 -20.08 88.18
C GLU A 616 -24.37 -19.16 89.03
N GLY A 617 -24.64 -19.58 90.27
CA GLY A 617 -25.45 -18.79 91.20
C GLY A 617 -24.91 -17.35 91.28
N GLY A 618 -25.79 -16.40 91.05
CA GLY A 618 -25.46 -15.01 91.18
C GLY A 618 -25.02 -14.66 92.62
N PRO A 619 -24.21 -13.58 92.73
CA PRO A 619 -23.89 -13.07 94.06
C PRO A 619 -25.17 -12.77 94.83
N PRO A 620 -25.12 -12.83 96.18
CA PRO A 620 -26.26 -12.55 97.00
C PRO A 620 -26.84 -11.17 96.68
N PRO A 621 -28.15 -10.98 96.76
CA PRO A 621 -28.80 -9.76 96.34
C PRO A 621 -28.25 -8.58 97.07
N SER A 622 -27.55 -7.69 96.32
CA SER A 622 -27.14 -6.39 96.78
C SER A 622 -28.18 -5.35 96.34
N ALA A 623 -28.28 -4.25 97.04
CA ALA A 623 -29.28 -3.22 96.82
C ALA A 623 -29.23 -2.55 95.42
N VAL A 624 -28.24 -2.95 94.55
CA VAL A 624 -28.12 -2.55 93.15
C VAL A 624 -27.94 -3.81 92.33
N THR A 625 -29.03 -4.31 91.73
CA THR A 625 -29.03 -5.45 90.80
C THR A 625 -28.64 -4.94 89.44
N VAL A 626 -27.46 -5.30 89.01
CA VAL A 626 -27.05 -5.20 87.57
C VAL A 626 -27.27 -6.63 87.03
N GLU A 627 -28.20 -6.81 86.10
CA GLU A 627 -28.34 -8.07 85.35
C GLU A 627 -27.14 -8.24 84.46
N LEU A 628 -26.24 -9.14 84.86
CA LEU A 628 -25.14 -9.56 83.99
C LEU A 628 -25.63 -10.67 83.07
N ALA A 629 -25.32 -10.53 81.78
CA ALA A 629 -25.62 -11.56 80.81
C ALA A 629 -25.01 -12.89 81.21
N ILE A 630 -25.81 -13.95 81.22
CA ILE A 630 -25.38 -15.29 81.61
C ILE A 630 -24.40 -15.86 80.61
N PRO A 631 -23.14 -16.21 80.97
CA PRO A 631 -22.21 -16.78 80.03
C PRO A 631 -22.63 -18.13 79.51
N THR A 632 -22.77 -18.28 78.23
CA THR A 632 -23.17 -19.49 77.54
C THR A 632 -21.93 -20.16 76.94
N LYS A 633 -21.60 -21.40 77.33
CA LYS A 633 -20.48 -22.16 76.72
C LYS A 633 -20.97 -22.95 75.53
N CYS A 634 -20.44 -22.65 74.39
CA CYS A 634 -20.71 -23.39 73.14
C CYS A 634 -19.51 -24.31 72.83
N ARG A 635 -19.76 -25.54 72.39
CA ARG A 635 -18.79 -26.46 71.84
C ARG A 635 -19.11 -26.77 70.37
N ARG A 636 -18.03 -26.89 69.58
CA ARG A 636 -18.16 -27.36 68.19
C ARG A 636 -18.55 -28.84 68.21
N ALA A 637 -19.56 -29.23 67.48
CA ALA A 637 -19.93 -30.64 67.29
C ALA A 637 -18.75 -31.37 66.59
N PRO A 638 -18.39 -32.58 66.91
CA PRO A 638 -17.44 -33.36 66.11
C PRO A 638 -18.03 -33.59 64.72
N ALA A 639 -17.14 -33.60 63.72
CA ALA A 639 -17.44 -33.71 62.31
C ALA A 639 -18.13 -35.02 61.95
#